data_1ba15671601478a873a9884eb955cc77
#
_entry.id   1ba15671601478a873a9884eb955cc77
#
_cell.length_a   1.000
_cell.length_b   1.000
_cell.length_c   1.000
_cell.angle_alpha   90.00
_cell.angle_beta   90.00
_cell.angle_gamma   90.00
#
_symmetry.space_group_name_H-M   'P 1'
#
loop_
_entity.id
_entity.type
_entity.pdbx_description
1 polymer ?
#
loop_
_entity_poly.entity_id
_entity_poly.type
_entity_poly.pdbx_seq_one_letter_code
_entity_poly.pdbx_strand_id
1 'polypeptide(L)'
;MDNHMDNYNNGNGPGGGNGGSGGNGGGGNNQRPERPSIMMILVMVLLSVVLVSMLWSLFFGDSGNVVEVPYSTFVEKLEADQVEKVEISGESITYTLKSETQDQLPQNLYELYSRNVKIEYKTLLIENVETVTQRALEHGVEVYGVSTSVGEWIMQILMTLVLPLVLMWILLGFLFRKMGGSGGPMNVGKSNAKVYVQKETGVTFADVAGEDEAKESLVEVVDFLHNPGKYSKIGAKLPKGALLVGPPGTGKTLLARAVAGEAHVPFFSLTGSDFIELYVGVGASRVRDLFKEATKNAPCIIFIDEIDAIGRSRDSKYGGGNEEREQTLNQLLSEMDGFDSSKGILILAATNRPEILDKALLRPGRFDRRIIVDKPDLKGRVDILKVHAKDVKMDETVDLDAIALATSGAVGSDLANMINEAAINAVKEGREYVCQKDLFNAVEQVLVGKEKKDRIMSKEERRIVSYHEVGHALISALQKNSEPVQKITIVPRTMGALGYVMHVPEEEKYLNTEAELRDMLVGLVGGRAAEEIVFDTVTTGAANDIEKATNIAKAMVTEYGMSKKFGLIGLASVQNKYLDGTATLNCSDTTAAEIDAEVVAILKESYEKALQLLRENRELMDKLAEYLIEKETITGKEFMEIFRREKGLPDPGEESKEGDSEDGRKQEDIREQSISTPEVVLPQAPTVPGMPENRETVPGQPENQETESGQQEGSQQSQDRQPWPPQPPTGPTGRFSGGSL
;
A
#
# COMPACT_ATOMS: atom_id res chain seq x y z
N MET A 1 25.11 23.24 34.97
CA MET A 1 25.57 22.51 36.16
C MET A 1 25.29 21.05 35.85
N ASP A 2 26.27 20.51 35.24
CA ASP A 2 27.18 19.40 35.57
C ASP A 2 26.53 18.04 35.59
N ASN A 3 26.84 17.29 34.55
CA ASN A 3 27.82 16.19 34.42
C ASN A 3 27.51 14.93 35.27
N HIS A 4 27.26 13.80 34.65
CA HIS A 4 28.26 12.72 34.57
C HIS A 4 27.85 11.56 33.65
N MET A 5 28.73 11.25 32.77
CA MET A 5 28.94 9.93 32.12
C MET A 5 29.17 8.86 33.19
N ASP A 6 28.83 7.63 32.91
CA ASP A 6 29.74 6.51 33.12
C ASP A 6 29.43 5.29 32.25
N ASN A 7 30.50 4.86 31.67
CA ASN A 7 30.79 3.73 30.79
C ASN A 7 31.05 2.50 31.66
N TYR A 8 30.52 1.31 31.36
CA TYR A 8 31.15 0.07 31.78
C TYR A 8 31.19 -0.98 30.68
N ASN A 9 32.41 -1.26 30.32
CA ASN A 9 32.89 -2.33 29.45
C ASN A 9 33.45 -3.47 30.32
N ASN A 10 33.59 -4.65 29.75
CA ASN A 10 34.36 -5.85 30.16
C ASN A 10 33.50 -6.99 30.74
N GLY A 11 33.73 -8.23 30.37
CA GLY A 11 34.76 -8.89 29.59
C GLY A 11 34.68 -10.40 29.79
N ASN A 12 35.26 -11.07 28.84
CA ASN A 12 35.93 -12.40 28.86
C ASN A 12 35.22 -13.68 29.33
N GLY A 13 35.28 -14.64 28.39
CA GLY A 13 35.19 -16.07 28.34
C GLY A 13 36.05 -16.84 29.40
N PRO A 14 36.48 -18.11 29.28
CA PRO A 14 36.62 -18.96 28.10
C PRO A 14 36.28 -20.47 28.31
N GLY A 15 36.46 -21.26 27.26
CA GLY A 15 36.80 -22.69 27.31
C GLY A 15 35.66 -23.64 27.01
N GLY A 16 35.70 -24.62 26.21
CA GLY A 16 36.74 -25.42 25.63
C GLY A 16 36.13 -26.75 25.24
N GLY A 17 36.59 -27.33 24.16
CA GLY A 17 36.67 -28.79 24.08
C GLY A 17 35.89 -29.48 22.95
N ASN A 18 36.49 -29.64 21.81
CA ASN A 18 36.93 -30.88 21.18
C ASN A 18 35.90 -31.88 20.58
N GLY A 19 36.08 -32.16 19.29
CA GLY A 19 35.93 -33.54 18.82
C GLY A 19 35.19 -33.77 17.51
N GLY A 20 35.88 -33.85 16.40
CA GLY A 20 35.72 -35.00 15.53
C GLY A 20 35.07 -34.83 14.15
N SER A 21 35.91 -34.68 13.16
CA SER A 21 35.98 -35.52 11.93
C SER A 21 34.87 -35.48 10.85
N GLY A 22 35.27 -35.00 9.69
CA GLY A 22 35.08 -35.72 8.42
C GLY A 22 33.98 -35.24 7.50
N GLY A 23 34.38 -34.73 6.31
CA GLY A 23 33.49 -34.66 5.18
C GLY A 23 33.72 -33.54 4.21
N ASN A 24 34.58 -33.81 3.28
CA ASN A 24 34.97 -33.14 2.05
C ASN A 24 33.75 -32.65 1.22
N GLY A 25 33.78 -31.38 0.75
CA GLY A 25 32.81 -30.87 -0.19
C GLY A 25 33.12 -29.43 -0.56
N GLY A 26 33.97 -29.27 -1.59
CA GLY A 26 34.36 -27.95 -2.08
C GLY A 26 33.19 -27.13 -2.61
N GLY A 27 32.94 -25.99 -2.01
CA GLY A 27 32.04 -24.94 -2.49
C GLY A 27 32.84 -23.66 -2.64
N GLY A 28 33.31 -23.39 -3.87
CA GLY A 28 34.02 -22.14 -4.21
C GLY A 28 33.15 -20.95 -3.93
N ASN A 29 33.62 -20.13 -3.00
CA ASN A 29 33.05 -18.83 -2.66
C ASN A 29 33.43 -17.83 -3.75
N ASN A 30 32.70 -17.78 -4.86
CA ASN A 30 32.80 -16.74 -5.86
C ASN A 30 32.17 -15.45 -5.32
N GLN A 31 32.89 -14.75 -4.46
CA GLN A 31 32.64 -13.32 -4.23
C GLN A 31 32.93 -12.59 -5.55
N ARG A 32 31.87 -12.23 -6.27
CA ARG A 32 31.98 -11.30 -7.39
C ARG A 32 32.41 -9.95 -6.84
N PRO A 33 33.46 -9.30 -7.39
CA PRO A 33 33.86 -7.98 -6.96
C PRO A 33 32.68 -7.01 -7.14
N GLU A 34 32.36 -6.29 -6.07
CA GLU A 34 31.37 -5.20 -6.10
C GLU A 34 31.79 -4.18 -7.15
N ARG A 35 30.88 -3.83 -8.03
CA ARG A 35 31.12 -2.84 -9.09
C ARG A 35 31.26 -1.45 -8.44
N PRO A 36 32.35 -0.70 -8.71
CA PRO A 36 32.49 0.64 -8.17
C PRO A 36 31.32 1.52 -8.64
N SER A 37 30.73 2.29 -7.74
CA SER A 37 29.65 3.23 -8.07
C SER A 37 30.16 4.31 -9.04
N ILE A 38 29.29 4.86 -9.88
CA ILE A 38 29.60 5.95 -10.83
C ILE A 38 30.28 7.12 -10.09
N MET A 39 29.85 7.38 -8.86
CA MET A 39 30.45 8.39 -7.98
C MET A 39 31.90 8.05 -7.62
N MET A 40 32.22 6.79 -7.39
CA MET A 40 33.60 6.33 -7.11
C MET A 40 34.51 6.47 -8.35
N ILE A 41 33.96 6.24 -9.55
CA ILE A 41 34.68 6.44 -10.82
C ILE A 41 34.95 7.94 -11.05
N LEU A 42 33.98 8.82 -10.82
CA LEU A 42 34.13 10.27 -10.88
C LEU A 42 35.19 10.79 -9.88
N VAL A 43 35.17 10.28 -8.66
CA VAL A 43 36.18 10.61 -7.64
C VAL A 43 37.56 10.13 -8.04
N MET A 44 37.71 8.94 -8.61
CA MET A 44 39.00 8.42 -9.10
C MET A 44 39.52 9.23 -10.29
N VAL A 45 38.67 9.65 -11.20
CA VAL A 45 39.04 10.53 -12.32
C VAL A 45 39.47 11.90 -11.82
N LEU A 46 38.72 12.49 -10.88
CA LEU A 46 39.11 13.75 -10.25
C LEU A 46 40.45 13.64 -9.52
N LEU A 47 40.68 12.57 -8.75
CA LEU A 47 41.93 12.29 -8.07
C LEU A 47 43.09 12.10 -9.05
N SER A 48 42.86 11.43 -10.18
CA SER A 48 43.91 11.24 -11.20
C SER A 48 44.28 12.55 -11.88
N VAL A 49 43.31 13.44 -12.15
CA VAL A 49 43.55 14.78 -12.69
C VAL A 49 44.35 15.64 -11.69
N VAL A 50 43.97 15.60 -10.42
CA VAL A 50 44.70 16.32 -9.34
C VAL A 50 46.11 15.76 -9.20
N LEU A 51 46.29 14.44 -9.25
CA LEU A 51 47.59 13.80 -9.12
C LEU A 51 48.50 14.14 -10.32
N VAL A 52 47.98 14.12 -11.55
CA VAL A 52 48.72 14.52 -12.76
C VAL A 52 49.07 16.00 -12.72
N SER A 53 48.19 16.85 -12.27
CA SER A 53 48.45 18.30 -12.09
C SER A 53 49.50 18.54 -11.00
N MET A 54 49.46 17.78 -9.91
CA MET A 54 50.44 17.87 -8.83
C MET A 54 51.82 17.33 -9.26
N LEU A 55 51.88 16.22 -9.99
CA LEU A 55 53.12 15.71 -10.57
C LEU A 55 53.68 16.66 -11.62
N TRP A 56 52.83 17.27 -12.46
CA TRP A 56 53.27 18.30 -13.42
C TRP A 56 53.86 19.50 -12.70
N SER A 57 53.25 20.03 -11.63
CA SER A 57 53.77 21.11 -10.80
C SER A 57 55.11 20.75 -10.14
N LEU A 58 55.32 19.48 -9.79
CA LEU A 58 56.57 18.99 -9.18
C LEU A 58 57.71 18.82 -10.21
N PHE A 59 57.43 18.43 -11.47
CA PHE A 59 58.45 18.16 -12.47
C PHE A 59 58.68 19.30 -13.46
N PHE A 60 57.72 20.20 -13.64
CA PHE A 60 57.76 21.29 -14.61
C PHE A 60 57.33 22.65 -14.01
N GLY A 61 57.01 22.71 -12.74
CA GLY A 61 56.87 23.97 -12.04
C GLY A 61 58.20 24.65 -12.02
N ASP A 62 58.29 25.83 -12.61
CA ASP A 62 59.48 26.67 -12.64
C ASP A 62 59.82 27.03 -11.19
N SER A 63 60.72 26.28 -10.60
CA SER A 63 61.31 26.59 -9.29
C SER A 63 62.40 27.64 -9.49
N GLY A 64 62.06 28.70 -10.22
CA GLY A 64 62.87 29.91 -10.31
C GLY A 64 62.85 30.58 -8.94
N ASN A 65 64.06 30.74 -8.39
CA ASN A 65 64.27 31.60 -7.23
C ASN A 65 64.08 33.06 -7.61
N VAL A 66 62.85 33.37 -8.11
CA VAL A 66 62.50 34.73 -8.56
C VAL A 66 61.85 35.44 -7.41
N VAL A 67 62.41 36.56 -7.00
CA VAL A 67 61.88 37.42 -5.96
C VAL A 67 61.24 38.65 -6.61
N GLU A 68 59.96 38.85 -6.43
CA GLU A 68 59.28 40.06 -6.91
C GLU A 68 59.65 41.26 -6.03
N VAL A 69 60.09 42.33 -6.67
CA VAL A 69 60.50 43.59 -6.01
C VAL A 69 59.87 44.78 -6.68
N PRO A 70 59.69 45.90 -5.95
CA PRO A 70 59.20 47.17 -6.55
C PRO A 70 60.22 47.70 -7.60
N TYR A 71 59.69 48.39 -8.62
CA TYR A 71 60.49 48.98 -9.69
C TYR A 71 61.50 50.00 -9.16
N SER A 72 61.15 50.76 -8.11
CA SER A 72 62.05 51.69 -7.43
C SER A 72 63.30 51.00 -6.87
N THR A 73 63.19 49.77 -6.36
CA THR A 73 64.31 48.96 -5.88
C THR A 73 65.25 48.54 -7.02
N PHE A 74 64.73 48.24 -8.20
CA PHE A 74 65.52 47.98 -9.39
C PHE A 74 66.33 49.23 -9.78
N VAL A 75 65.70 50.40 -9.84
CA VAL A 75 66.38 51.65 -10.21
C VAL A 75 67.44 51.99 -9.19
N GLU A 76 67.18 51.87 -7.87
CA GLU A 76 68.17 52.11 -6.80
C GLU A 76 69.36 51.17 -6.94
N LYS A 77 69.17 49.88 -7.21
CA LYS A 77 70.20 48.91 -7.37
C LYS A 77 71.03 49.12 -8.67
N LEU A 78 70.39 49.57 -9.71
CA LEU A 78 71.02 49.93 -11.00
C LEU A 78 71.91 51.15 -10.84
N GLU A 79 71.45 52.22 -10.21
CA GLU A 79 72.19 53.45 -9.95
C GLU A 79 73.40 53.25 -8.95
N ALA A 80 73.26 52.23 -8.11
CA ALA A 80 74.31 51.82 -7.21
C ALA A 80 75.36 50.87 -7.86
N ASP A 81 75.32 50.64 -9.17
CA ASP A 81 76.20 49.73 -9.95
C ASP A 81 76.18 48.28 -9.44
N GLN A 82 75.10 47.82 -8.76
CA GLN A 82 74.99 46.52 -8.13
C GLN A 82 74.35 45.43 -9.04
N VAL A 83 73.80 45.78 -10.19
CA VAL A 83 73.19 44.88 -11.13
C VAL A 83 74.25 44.29 -12.07
N GLU A 84 74.20 42.95 -12.26
CA GLU A 84 75.07 42.21 -13.16
C GLU A 84 74.48 42.07 -14.55
N LYS A 85 73.18 41.68 -14.63
CA LYS A 85 72.48 41.36 -15.86
C LYS A 85 71.03 41.79 -15.76
N VAL A 86 70.48 42.33 -16.85
CA VAL A 86 69.06 42.67 -17.01
C VAL A 86 68.48 41.93 -18.19
N GLU A 87 67.35 41.30 -17.94
CA GLU A 87 66.58 40.59 -18.96
C GLU A 87 65.17 41.25 -19.08
N ILE A 88 64.82 41.75 -20.23
CA ILE A 88 63.58 42.43 -20.50
C ILE A 88 62.67 41.48 -21.31
N SER A 89 61.54 41.06 -20.71
CA SER A 89 60.59 40.16 -21.33
C SER A 89 59.19 40.81 -21.28
N GLY A 90 58.71 41.35 -22.40
CA GLY A 90 57.39 41.99 -22.53
C GLY A 90 57.21 43.13 -21.53
N GLU A 91 56.39 42.95 -20.50
CA GLU A 91 56.03 43.94 -19.47
C GLU A 91 56.81 43.76 -18.16
N SER A 92 57.84 42.89 -18.13
CA SER A 92 58.61 42.58 -16.92
C SER A 92 60.10 42.65 -17.15
N ILE A 93 60.83 43.07 -16.13
CA ILE A 93 62.27 43.11 -16.06
C ILE A 93 62.71 42.08 -15.03
N THR A 94 63.60 41.15 -15.44
CA THR A 94 64.26 40.24 -14.54
C THR A 94 65.72 40.62 -14.48
N TYR A 95 66.33 40.73 -13.26
CA TYR A 95 67.70 41.12 -13.12
C TYR A 95 68.43 40.32 -12.05
N THR A 96 69.76 40.21 -12.15
CA THR A 96 70.62 39.55 -11.19
C THR A 96 71.61 40.58 -10.59
N LEU A 97 72.02 40.38 -9.32
CA LEU A 97 72.94 41.24 -8.62
C LEU A 97 74.35 40.69 -8.71
N LYS A 98 75.43 41.59 -8.70
CA LYS A 98 76.81 41.23 -8.68
C LYS A 98 77.18 40.50 -7.37
N SER A 99 78.08 39.51 -7.42
CA SER A 99 78.47 38.63 -6.27
C SER A 99 78.88 39.38 -5.05
N GLU A 100 79.58 40.56 -5.20
CA GLU A 100 80.08 41.34 -4.08
C GLU A 100 78.99 42.10 -3.27
N THR A 101 77.76 42.17 -3.76
CA THR A 101 76.69 42.89 -3.11
C THR A 101 75.64 41.96 -2.43
N GLN A 102 75.94 40.69 -2.44
CA GLN A 102 75.05 39.66 -1.90
C GLN A 102 75.15 39.44 -0.40
N ASP A 103 76.12 39.99 0.27
CA ASP A 103 76.36 39.90 1.73
C ASP A 103 75.32 40.71 2.59
N GLN A 104 74.41 41.45 1.99
CA GLN A 104 73.35 42.27 2.66
C GLN A 104 71.93 41.67 2.53
N LEU A 105 71.78 40.41 2.22
CA LEU A 105 70.50 39.74 2.05
C LEU A 105 69.85 39.42 3.38
N PRO A 106 68.49 39.53 3.47
CA PRO A 106 67.71 39.06 4.63
C PRO A 106 67.94 37.57 4.91
N GLN A 107 67.94 37.18 6.20
CA GLN A 107 68.28 35.86 6.70
C GLN A 107 67.52 34.67 6.02
N ASN A 108 66.32 34.92 5.57
CA ASN A 108 65.49 33.93 4.85
C ASN A 108 65.96 33.67 3.40
N LEU A 109 66.67 34.55 2.78
CA LEU A 109 67.25 34.41 1.45
C LEU A 109 68.69 33.85 1.47
N TYR A 110 69.40 33.99 2.59
CA TYR A 110 70.74 33.49 2.79
C TYR A 110 70.84 31.95 2.77
N GLU A 111 69.78 31.25 3.23
CA GLU A 111 69.70 29.78 3.15
C GLU A 111 69.60 29.25 1.70
N LEU A 112 68.95 29.97 0.82
CA LEU A 112 68.80 29.66 -0.60
C LEU A 112 70.15 29.88 -1.35
N TYR A 113 70.84 30.92 -0.99
CA TYR A 113 72.15 31.24 -1.59
C TYR A 113 73.22 30.22 -1.20
N SER A 114 73.23 29.71 0.01
CA SER A 114 74.15 28.67 0.46
C SER A 114 74.12 27.38 -0.37
N ARG A 115 73.15 27.22 -1.24
CA ARG A 115 72.96 26.10 -2.17
C ARG A 115 73.50 26.38 -3.59
N ASN A 116 74.26 27.46 -3.79
CA ASN A 116 74.83 27.83 -5.10
C ASN A 116 73.75 28.14 -6.19
N VAL A 117 72.61 28.66 -5.78
CA VAL A 117 71.48 29.01 -6.69
C VAL A 117 71.51 30.52 -6.89
N LYS A 118 71.57 31.00 -8.15
CA LYS A 118 71.42 32.42 -8.48
C LYS A 118 70.01 32.88 -8.23
N ILE A 119 69.84 33.96 -7.45
CA ILE A 119 68.54 34.56 -7.18
C ILE A 119 68.25 35.59 -8.28
N GLU A 120 67.10 35.47 -8.93
CA GLU A 120 66.62 36.40 -9.93
C GLU A 120 65.58 37.32 -9.31
N TYR A 121 65.69 38.61 -9.54
CA TYR A 121 64.72 39.63 -9.10
C TYR A 121 63.86 40.06 -10.25
N LYS A 122 62.54 40.03 -10.07
CA LYS A 122 61.54 40.39 -11.09
C LYS A 122 60.76 41.63 -10.68
N THR A 123 60.61 42.56 -11.62
CA THR A 123 59.79 43.72 -11.44
C THR A 123 59.01 44.06 -12.72
N LEU A 124 57.91 44.85 -12.59
CA LEU A 124 57.17 45.31 -13.75
C LEU A 124 57.89 46.45 -14.44
N LEU A 125 57.87 46.43 -15.78
CA LEU A 125 58.39 47.52 -16.61
C LEU A 125 57.41 48.71 -16.58
N ILE A 126 57.78 49.80 -15.90
CA ILE A 126 56.93 51.00 -15.77
C ILE A 126 57.35 52.10 -16.76
N GLU A 127 58.60 52.14 -17.15
CA GLU A 127 59.17 53.08 -18.12
C GLU A 127 59.29 52.43 -19.51
N ASN A 128 59.58 53.26 -20.55
CA ASN A 128 59.81 52.73 -21.89
C ASN A 128 61.04 51.88 -21.91
N VAL A 129 61.01 50.74 -22.68
CA VAL A 129 62.10 49.78 -22.84
C VAL A 129 63.40 50.49 -23.23
N GLU A 130 63.36 51.49 -24.15
CA GLU A 130 64.50 52.26 -24.61
C GLU A 130 65.19 52.99 -23.45
N THR A 131 64.39 53.64 -22.56
CA THR A 131 64.92 54.38 -21.43
C THR A 131 65.63 53.49 -20.42
N VAL A 132 65.00 52.36 -20.11
CA VAL A 132 65.60 51.35 -19.19
C VAL A 132 66.84 50.76 -19.78
N THR A 133 66.82 50.44 -21.07
CA THR A 133 67.97 49.85 -21.79
C THR A 133 69.14 50.85 -21.82
N GLN A 134 68.91 52.13 -22.13
CA GLN A 134 69.92 53.16 -22.17
C GLN A 134 70.55 53.39 -20.78
N ARG A 135 69.74 53.46 -19.71
CA ARG A 135 70.18 53.61 -18.33
C ARG A 135 71.03 52.39 -17.90
N ALA A 136 70.57 51.18 -18.26
CA ALA A 136 71.34 49.95 -17.91
C ALA A 136 72.69 49.90 -18.66
N LEU A 137 72.75 50.35 -19.92
CA LEU A 137 73.99 50.45 -20.69
C LEU A 137 74.96 51.51 -20.13
N GLU A 138 74.43 52.68 -19.69
CA GLU A 138 75.20 53.74 -19.04
C GLU A 138 75.97 53.24 -17.79
N HIS A 139 75.34 52.25 -17.05
CA HIS A 139 75.94 51.61 -15.87
C HIS A 139 76.70 50.29 -16.20
N GLY A 140 76.90 50.05 -17.51
CA GLY A 140 77.71 48.91 -17.99
C GLY A 140 77.11 47.54 -17.74
N VAL A 141 75.80 47.45 -17.66
CA VAL A 141 75.01 46.21 -17.41
C VAL A 141 74.64 45.55 -18.76
N GLU A 142 74.83 44.26 -18.84
CA GLU A 142 74.40 43.49 -20.04
C GLU A 142 72.86 43.39 -20.10
N VAL A 143 72.28 43.81 -21.22
CA VAL A 143 70.85 43.78 -21.42
C VAL A 143 70.47 42.75 -22.46
N TYR A 144 69.58 41.84 -22.07
CA TYR A 144 69.04 40.80 -22.98
C TYR A 144 67.57 41.00 -23.21
N GLY A 145 67.14 40.91 -24.50
CA GLY A 145 65.74 40.89 -24.85
C GLY A 145 65.32 39.42 -25.11
N VAL A 146 64.29 38.95 -24.42
CA VAL A 146 63.74 37.61 -24.67
C VAL A 146 62.51 37.75 -25.53
N SER A 147 62.55 37.19 -26.74
CA SER A 147 61.35 37.05 -27.60
C SER A 147 60.77 35.63 -27.31
N THR A 148 59.58 35.56 -26.75
CA THR A 148 58.81 34.28 -26.70
C THR A 148 58.46 33.85 -28.13
N SER A 149 59.07 32.77 -28.59
CA SER A 149 58.76 32.24 -29.92
C SER A 149 57.33 31.69 -29.91
N VAL A 150 56.56 31.97 -30.97
CA VAL A 150 55.23 31.43 -31.16
C VAL A 150 55.22 29.88 -31.03
N GLY A 151 56.33 29.22 -31.31
CA GLY A 151 56.52 27.78 -31.17
C GLY A 151 56.51 27.31 -29.71
N GLU A 152 57.05 28.08 -28.76
CA GLU A 152 57.06 27.74 -27.35
C GLU A 152 55.66 27.87 -26.75
N TRP A 153 54.91 28.90 -27.11
CA TRP A 153 53.54 29.08 -26.69
C TRP A 153 52.62 27.96 -27.21
N ILE A 154 52.79 27.57 -28.50
CA ILE A 154 52.04 26.44 -29.10
C ILE A 154 52.40 25.13 -28.38
N MET A 155 53.66 24.89 -28.09
CA MET A 155 54.13 23.69 -27.40
C MET A 155 53.61 23.64 -25.95
N GLN A 156 53.50 24.77 -25.28
CA GLN A 156 52.95 24.87 -23.93
C GLN A 156 51.48 24.57 -23.88
N ILE A 157 50.67 25.10 -24.86
CA ILE A 157 49.27 24.74 -25.02
C ILE A 157 49.11 23.25 -25.35
N LEU A 158 49.89 22.71 -26.24
CA LEU A 158 49.78 21.31 -26.64
C LEU A 158 50.11 20.37 -25.50
N MET A 159 51.11 20.67 -24.69
CA MET A 159 51.48 19.88 -23.49
C MET A 159 50.53 20.05 -22.33
N THR A 160 49.98 21.26 -22.11
CA THR A 160 49.16 21.56 -20.93
C THR A 160 47.70 21.22 -21.13
N LEU A 161 47.18 21.35 -22.33
CA LEU A 161 45.72 21.20 -22.60
C LEU A 161 45.43 19.97 -23.50
N VAL A 162 46.20 19.75 -24.58
CA VAL A 162 45.89 18.69 -25.53
C VAL A 162 46.34 17.31 -25.05
N LEU A 163 47.56 17.22 -24.51
CA LEU A 163 48.10 15.93 -24.06
C LEU A 163 47.29 15.27 -22.94
N PRO A 164 46.87 16.00 -21.85
CA PRO A 164 45.98 15.41 -20.84
C PRO A 164 44.61 15.01 -21.36
N LEU A 165 44.03 15.77 -22.31
CA LEU A 165 42.78 15.43 -22.96
C LEU A 165 42.91 14.15 -23.81
N VAL A 166 43.98 13.98 -24.56
CA VAL A 166 44.25 12.76 -25.33
C VAL A 166 44.47 11.55 -24.40
N LEU A 167 45.27 11.72 -23.35
CA LEU A 167 45.46 10.68 -22.35
C LEU A 167 44.18 10.29 -21.62
N MET A 168 43.34 11.26 -21.28
CA MET A 168 42.01 11.03 -20.74
C MET A 168 41.12 10.26 -21.73
N TRP A 169 41.14 10.59 -23.00
CA TRP A 169 40.40 9.90 -24.05
C TRP A 169 40.85 8.45 -24.23
N ILE A 170 42.14 8.22 -24.20
CA ILE A 170 42.75 6.88 -24.28
C ILE A 170 42.38 6.06 -23.02
N LEU A 171 42.47 6.68 -21.83
CA LEU A 171 42.11 6.05 -20.57
C LEU A 171 40.60 5.71 -20.52
N LEU A 172 39.76 6.65 -20.93
CA LEU A 172 38.31 6.43 -21.05
C LEU A 172 38.01 5.30 -22.06
N GLY A 173 38.66 5.33 -23.20
CA GLY A 173 38.55 4.29 -24.24
C GLY A 173 38.98 2.91 -23.71
N PHE A 174 40.06 2.84 -22.94
CA PHE A 174 40.54 1.61 -22.30
C PHE A 174 39.58 1.13 -21.19
N LEU A 175 39.03 2.05 -20.37
CA LEU A 175 38.00 1.74 -19.38
C LEU A 175 36.69 1.24 -20.05
N PHE A 176 36.25 1.92 -21.11
CA PHE A 176 35.10 1.48 -21.89
C PHE A 176 35.32 0.13 -22.56
N ARG A 177 36.54 -0.15 -23.05
CA ARG A 177 36.88 -1.44 -23.65
C ARG A 177 36.97 -2.56 -22.61
N LYS A 178 37.41 -2.29 -21.39
CA LYS A 178 37.44 -3.25 -20.26
C LYS A 178 36.08 -3.43 -19.60
N MET A 179 35.21 -2.41 -19.63
CA MET A 179 33.78 -2.49 -19.25
C MET A 179 32.89 -3.06 -20.36
N GLY A 180 33.34 -3.07 -21.61
CA GLY A 180 32.62 -3.53 -22.79
C GLY A 180 32.58 -5.04 -23.03
N GLY A 181 33.12 -5.82 -22.10
CA GLY A 181 32.92 -7.25 -22.06
C GLY A 181 31.56 -7.59 -21.45
N SER A 182 30.50 -7.68 -22.30
CA SER A 182 29.16 -8.15 -21.96
C SER A 182 28.24 -7.14 -21.24
N GLY A 183 27.83 -6.07 -21.90
CA GLY A 183 26.74 -5.21 -21.46
C GLY A 183 26.99 -3.73 -21.74
N GLY A 184 26.70 -3.27 -22.96
CA GLY A 184 26.73 -1.83 -23.32
C GLY A 184 25.74 -1.01 -22.48
N PRO A 185 25.90 0.33 -22.42
CA PRO A 185 24.99 1.22 -21.66
C PRO A 185 23.53 1.25 -22.15
N MET A 186 23.21 0.49 -23.20
CA MET A 186 21.85 0.30 -23.73
C MET A 186 21.07 -0.86 -23.06
N ASN A 187 21.58 -1.50 -21.99
CA ASN A 187 20.85 -2.53 -21.25
C ASN A 187 20.09 -1.97 -20.03
N VAL A 188 19.87 -0.67 -19.94
CA VAL A 188 19.02 -0.06 -18.89
C VAL A 188 17.56 -0.51 -19.01
N GLY A 189 17.15 -1.01 -20.17
CA GLY A 189 15.78 -1.52 -20.40
C GLY A 189 15.59 -3.03 -20.20
N LYS A 190 16.64 -3.83 -19.91
CA LYS A 190 16.44 -5.23 -19.55
C LYS A 190 16.31 -5.33 -18.03
N SER A 191 15.08 -5.29 -17.59
CA SER A 191 14.72 -5.60 -16.22
C SER A 191 15.18 -7.04 -15.90
N ASN A 192 16.10 -7.17 -14.94
CA ASN A 192 16.34 -8.45 -14.24
C ASN A 192 15.24 -8.67 -13.19
N ALA A 193 14.00 -8.27 -13.45
CA ALA A 193 12.88 -8.63 -12.61
C ALA A 193 12.83 -10.16 -12.56
N LYS A 194 13.08 -10.71 -11.39
CA LYS A 194 12.85 -12.12 -11.13
C LYS A 194 11.34 -12.30 -11.19
N VAL A 195 10.83 -12.70 -12.34
CA VAL A 195 9.46 -13.20 -12.44
C VAL A 195 9.41 -14.43 -11.54
N TYR A 196 8.64 -14.36 -10.45
CA TYR A 196 8.45 -15.50 -9.55
C TYR A 196 7.56 -16.50 -10.28
N VAL A 197 8.19 -17.48 -10.89
CA VAL A 197 7.50 -18.62 -11.52
C VAL A 197 7.46 -19.75 -10.50
N GLN A 198 6.28 -20.05 -10.01
CA GLN A 198 6.02 -21.28 -9.23
C GLN A 198 5.51 -22.34 -10.21
N LYS A 199 6.28 -23.40 -10.40
CA LYS A 199 5.87 -24.50 -11.28
C LYS A 199 4.70 -25.28 -10.72
N GLU A 200 4.65 -25.41 -9.38
CA GLU A 200 3.57 -26.02 -8.61
C GLU A 200 3.32 -25.16 -7.39
N THR A 201 2.07 -24.80 -7.13
CA THR A 201 1.68 -23.95 -5.99
C THR A 201 1.52 -24.74 -4.70
N GLY A 202 1.28 -26.08 -4.81
CA GLY A 202 1.00 -26.96 -3.67
C GLY A 202 -0.30 -26.64 -2.91
N VAL A 203 -1.11 -25.71 -3.43
CA VAL A 203 -2.39 -25.28 -2.84
C VAL A 203 -3.51 -25.63 -3.82
N THR A 204 -4.57 -26.22 -3.32
CA THR A 204 -5.76 -26.65 -4.09
C THR A 204 -7.03 -26.01 -3.53
N PHE A 205 -8.18 -26.20 -4.17
CA PHE A 205 -9.46 -25.73 -3.62
C PHE A 205 -9.85 -26.39 -2.30
N ALA A 206 -9.25 -27.54 -1.95
CA ALA A 206 -9.43 -28.19 -0.65
C ALA A 206 -8.79 -27.42 0.52
N ASP A 207 -7.81 -26.56 0.21
CA ASP A 207 -7.13 -25.69 1.19
C ASP A 207 -7.80 -24.33 1.33
N VAL A 208 -8.83 -24.05 0.51
CA VAL A 208 -9.63 -22.82 0.54
C VAL A 208 -11.01 -23.17 1.07
N ALA A 209 -11.34 -22.67 2.24
CA ALA A 209 -12.66 -22.83 2.84
C ALA A 209 -13.50 -21.57 2.67
N GLY A 210 -14.82 -21.71 2.72
CA GLY A 210 -15.75 -20.65 2.40
C GLY A 210 -15.71 -20.29 0.91
N GLU A 211 -16.39 -19.19 0.52
CA GLU A 211 -16.36 -18.64 -0.83
C GLU A 211 -16.81 -19.65 -1.91
N ASP A 212 -17.87 -20.41 -1.63
CA ASP A 212 -18.29 -21.52 -2.50
C ASP A 212 -18.68 -21.00 -3.90
N GLU A 213 -19.33 -19.85 -4.03
CA GLU A 213 -19.70 -19.22 -5.31
C GLU A 213 -18.48 -18.75 -6.11
N ALA A 214 -17.48 -18.20 -5.41
CA ALA A 214 -16.23 -17.80 -6.05
C ALA A 214 -15.45 -19.02 -6.55
N LYS A 215 -15.41 -20.12 -5.76
CA LYS A 215 -14.81 -21.39 -6.16
C LYS A 215 -15.53 -22.00 -7.36
N GLU A 216 -16.86 -22.06 -7.37
CA GLU A 216 -17.65 -22.56 -8.50
C GLU A 216 -17.31 -21.83 -9.79
N SER A 217 -17.29 -20.48 -9.74
CA SER A 217 -16.91 -19.65 -10.88
C SER A 217 -15.49 -19.94 -11.37
N LEU A 218 -14.56 -20.28 -10.47
CA LEU A 218 -13.16 -20.57 -10.80
C LEU A 218 -12.96 -22.00 -11.27
N VAL A 219 -13.76 -22.96 -10.82
CA VAL A 219 -13.77 -24.34 -11.35
C VAL A 219 -14.11 -24.35 -12.84
N GLU A 220 -15.06 -23.53 -13.28
CA GLU A 220 -15.32 -23.35 -14.71
C GLU A 220 -14.09 -22.87 -15.46
N VAL A 221 -13.32 -21.93 -14.87
CA VAL A 221 -12.09 -21.41 -15.46
C VAL A 221 -11.01 -22.49 -15.55
N VAL A 222 -10.89 -23.34 -14.54
CA VAL A 222 -9.98 -24.51 -14.55
C VAL A 222 -10.39 -25.51 -15.63
N ASP A 223 -11.70 -25.84 -15.76
CA ASP A 223 -12.18 -26.73 -16.83
C ASP A 223 -11.89 -26.15 -18.23
N PHE A 224 -11.98 -24.84 -18.39
CA PHE A 224 -11.57 -24.16 -19.62
C PHE A 224 -10.09 -24.37 -19.96
N LEU A 225 -9.20 -24.29 -18.96
CA LEU A 225 -7.76 -24.49 -19.17
C LEU A 225 -7.46 -25.91 -19.58
N HIS A 226 -8.17 -26.89 -19.02
CA HIS A 226 -7.98 -28.32 -19.31
C HIS A 226 -8.64 -28.75 -20.62
N ASN A 227 -9.85 -28.26 -20.89
CA ASN A 227 -10.71 -28.74 -21.97
C ASN A 227 -11.18 -27.63 -22.92
N PRO A 228 -10.28 -26.80 -23.52
CA PRO A 228 -10.65 -25.66 -24.37
C PRO A 228 -11.51 -26.07 -25.56
N GLY A 229 -11.29 -27.26 -26.09
CA GLY A 229 -12.05 -27.79 -27.24
C GLY A 229 -13.53 -28.05 -26.97
N LYS A 230 -13.92 -28.37 -25.74
CA LYS A 230 -15.31 -28.58 -25.33
C LYS A 230 -16.15 -27.30 -25.54
N TYR A 231 -15.59 -26.20 -25.16
CA TYR A 231 -16.26 -24.88 -25.21
C TYR A 231 -16.21 -24.27 -26.63
N SER A 232 -15.11 -24.43 -27.33
CA SER A 232 -14.97 -23.93 -28.72
C SER A 232 -15.94 -24.61 -29.68
N LYS A 233 -16.30 -25.87 -29.46
CA LYS A 233 -17.25 -26.62 -30.31
C LYS A 233 -18.65 -26.01 -30.33
N ILE A 234 -19.08 -25.38 -29.25
CA ILE A 234 -20.39 -24.73 -29.13
C ILE A 234 -20.29 -23.21 -29.31
N GLY A 235 -19.11 -22.68 -29.71
CA GLY A 235 -18.90 -21.25 -29.96
C GLY A 235 -18.64 -20.41 -28.74
N ALA A 236 -18.44 -20.99 -27.53
CA ALA A 236 -18.06 -20.25 -26.34
C ALA A 236 -16.64 -19.71 -26.45
N LYS A 237 -16.45 -18.43 -26.06
CA LYS A 237 -15.13 -17.79 -26.06
C LYS A 237 -14.51 -17.91 -24.67
N LEU A 238 -13.25 -18.32 -24.61
CA LEU A 238 -12.47 -18.33 -23.38
C LEU A 238 -12.35 -16.90 -22.81
N PRO A 239 -12.63 -16.70 -21.52
CA PRO A 239 -12.32 -15.44 -20.87
C PRO A 239 -10.81 -15.22 -20.89
N LYS A 240 -10.38 -14.03 -21.24
CA LYS A 240 -8.94 -13.69 -21.21
C LYS A 240 -8.46 -13.45 -19.80
N GLY A 241 -9.33 -12.93 -18.93
CA GLY A 241 -9.00 -12.66 -17.56
C GLY A 241 -10.19 -12.65 -16.61
N ALA A 242 -9.91 -12.89 -15.33
CA ALA A 242 -10.86 -12.73 -14.24
C ALA A 242 -10.29 -11.80 -13.17
N LEU A 243 -11.16 -10.93 -12.64
CA LEU A 243 -10.82 -9.98 -11.59
C LEU A 243 -11.46 -10.44 -10.28
N LEU A 244 -10.63 -10.75 -9.29
CA LEU A 244 -11.03 -11.06 -7.93
C LEU A 244 -11.22 -9.73 -7.16
N VAL A 245 -12.41 -9.52 -6.64
CA VAL A 245 -12.79 -8.27 -5.98
C VAL A 245 -13.33 -8.56 -4.59
N GLY A 246 -12.85 -7.84 -3.60
CA GLY A 246 -13.36 -8.00 -2.23
C GLY A 246 -12.49 -7.36 -1.17
N PRO A 247 -12.88 -7.41 0.11
CA PRO A 247 -12.12 -6.84 1.23
C PRO A 247 -10.71 -7.42 1.36
N PRO A 248 -9.77 -6.71 2.00
CA PRO A 248 -8.47 -7.29 2.34
C PRO A 248 -8.65 -8.47 3.30
N GLY A 249 -7.78 -9.49 3.20
CA GLY A 249 -7.80 -10.65 4.09
C GLY A 249 -8.82 -11.74 3.76
N THR A 250 -9.65 -11.60 2.72
CA THR A 250 -10.63 -12.62 2.30
C THR A 250 -10.05 -13.79 1.51
N GLY A 251 -8.72 -13.82 1.27
CA GLY A 251 -8.08 -14.97 0.63
C GLY A 251 -7.95 -14.90 -0.89
N LYS A 252 -8.12 -13.73 -1.54
CA LYS A 252 -8.02 -13.56 -3.00
C LYS A 252 -6.73 -14.13 -3.59
N THR A 253 -5.59 -13.85 -2.99
CA THR A 253 -4.28 -14.36 -3.40
C THR A 253 -4.17 -15.89 -3.21
N LEU A 254 -4.73 -16.40 -2.11
CA LEU A 254 -4.79 -17.84 -1.83
C LEU A 254 -5.66 -18.57 -2.88
N LEU A 255 -6.82 -17.99 -3.19
CA LEU A 255 -7.75 -18.52 -4.19
C LEU A 255 -7.10 -18.56 -5.60
N ALA A 256 -6.37 -17.49 -5.99
CA ALA A 256 -5.63 -17.48 -7.26
C ALA A 256 -4.54 -18.57 -7.32
N ARG A 257 -3.86 -18.84 -6.21
CA ARG A 257 -2.88 -19.94 -6.11
C ARG A 257 -3.54 -21.31 -6.17
N ALA A 258 -4.72 -21.44 -5.55
CA ALA A 258 -5.51 -22.68 -5.58
C ALA A 258 -5.98 -23.01 -7.01
N VAL A 259 -6.41 -22.01 -7.79
CA VAL A 259 -6.74 -22.18 -9.22
C VAL A 259 -5.57 -22.77 -10.00
N ALA A 260 -4.36 -22.26 -9.78
CA ALA A 260 -3.18 -22.76 -10.48
C ALA A 260 -2.78 -24.18 -10.03
N GLY A 261 -2.93 -24.47 -8.75
CA GLY A 261 -2.70 -25.83 -8.23
C GLY A 261 -3.70 -26.84 -8.74
N GLU A 262 -4.97 -26.48 -8.77
CA GLU A 262 -6.04 -27.32 -9.31
C GLU A 262 -5.88 -27.55 -10.83
N ALA A 263 -5.48 -26.50 -11.54
CA ALA A 263 -5.20 -26.58 -12.97
C ALA A 263 -3.87 -27.26 -13.32
N HIS A 264 -3.00 -27.51 -12.35
CA HIS A 264 -1.65 -28.08 -12.55
C HIS A 264 -0.82 -27.30 -13.59
N VAL A 265 -0.91 -25.97 -13.58
CA VAL A 265 -0.20 -25.09 -14.53
C VAL A 265 0.75 -24.15 -13.80
N PRO A 266 1.82 -23.67 -14.47
CA PRO A 266 2.74 -22.68 -13.91
C PRO A 266 2.01 -21.40 -13.50
N PHE A 267 2.39 -20.87 -12.33
CA PHE A 267 1.82 -19.67 -11.73
C PHE A 267 2.85 -18.54 -11.70
N PHE A 268 2.55 -17.45 -12.40
CA PHE A 268 3.35 -16.23 -12.43
C PHE A 268 2.70 -15.19 -11.51
N SER A 269 3.31 -14.92 -10.36
CA SER A 269 2.75 -13.97 -9.39
C SER A 269 3.58 -12.70 -9.31
N LEU A 270 2.90 -11.55 -9.44
CA LEU A 270 3.45 -10.20 -9.28
C LEU A 270 2.44 -9.33 -8.55
N THR A 271 2.94 -8.27 -7.90
CA THR A 271 2.09 -7.20 -7.36
C THR A 271 2.04 -6.03 -8.36
N GLY A 272 0.95 -5.27 -8.35
CA GLY A 272 0.83 -4.08 -9.19
C GLY A 272 1.97 -3.07 -8.92
N SER A 273 2.46 -3.00 -7.70
CA SER A 273 3.60 -2.18 -7.29
C SER A 273 4.93 -2.60 -7.96
N ASP A 274 5.10 -3.87 -8.32
CA ASP A 274 6.31 -4.36 -9.00
C ASP A 274 6.51 -3.74 -10.39
N PHE A 275 5.44 -3.18 -10.97
CA PHE A 275 5.50 -2.51 -12.27
C PHE A 275 5.77 -1.00 -12.15
N ILE A 276 5.75 -0.43 -10.94
CA ILE A 276 5.99 1.00 -10.73
C ILE A 276 7.48 1.23 -10.51
N GLU A 277 8.08 2.07 -11.36
CA GLU A 277 9.50 2.39 -11.31
C GLU A 277 9.71 3.91 -11.44
N LEU A 278 10.90 4.36 -11.04
CA LEU A 278 11.28 5.78 -11.16
C LEU A 278 11.54 6.21 -12.62
N TYR A 279 11.87 5.25 -13.48
CA TYR A 279 12.22 5.54 -14.88
C TYR A 279 11.09 5.16 -15.82
N VAL A 280 10.63 6.11 -16.60
CA VAL A 280 9.57 5.93 -17.61
C VAL A 280 9.91 4.83 -18.59
N GLY A 281 8.98 3.89 -18.79
CA GLY A 281 9.10 2.77 -19.73
C GLY A 281 9.67 1.48 -19.16
N VAL A 282 10.20 1.46 -17.92
CA VAL A 282 10.70 0.24 -17.28
C VAL A 282 9.55 -0.68 -16.90
N GLY A 283 8.47 -0.13 -16.33
CA GLY A 283 7.25 -0.88 -16.01
C GLY A 283 6.63 -1.52 -17.24
N ALA A 284 6.50 -0.77 -18.33
CA ALA A 284 6.02 -1.28 -19.60
C ALA A 284 6.91 -2.40 -20.18
N SER A 285 8.24 -2.33 -19.97
CA SER A 285 9.16 -3.40 -20.35
C SER A 285 8.95 -4.67 -19.54
N ARG A 286 8.69 -4.53 -18.21
CA ARG A 286 8.37 -5.67 -17.33
C ARG A 286 7.10 -6.38 -17.77
N VAL A 287 6.06 -5.64 -18.11
CA VAL A 287 4.81 -6.21 -18.63
C VAL A 287 5.10 -7.04 -19.89
N ARG A 288 5.83 -6.50 -20.86
CA ARG A 288 6.21 -7.25 -22.07
C ARG A 288 7.01 -8.51 -21.77
N ASP A 289 7.98 -8.43 -20.87
CA ASP A 289 8.82 -9.56 -20.52
C ASP A 289 8.01 -10.65 -19.79
N LEU A 290 7.06 -10.27 -18.92
CA LEU A 290 6.12 -11.17 -18.27
C LEU A 290 5.29 -11.97 -19.28
N PHE A 291 4.61 -11.26 -20.21
CA PHE A 291 3.78 -11.92 -21.23
C PHE A 291 4.58 -12.79 -22.18
N LYS A 292 5.80 -12.36 -22.52
CA LYS A 292 6.72 -13.16 -23.35
C LYS A 292 7.15 -14.44 -22.63
N GLU A 293 7.39 -14.38 -21.32
CA GLU A 293 7.77 -15.55 -20.52
C GLU A 293 6.58 -16.48 -20.30
N ALA A 294 5.39 -15.92 -20.01
CA ALA A 294 4.14 -16.68 -19.93
C ALA A 294 3.82 -17.41 -21.23
N THR A 295 4.01 -16.76 -22.39
CA THR A 295 3.79 -17.39 -23.69
C THR A 295 4.71 -18.58 -23.96
N LYS A 296 5.92 -18.59 -23.39
CA LYS A 296 6.85 -19.73 -23.51
C LYS A 296 6.44 -20.90 -22.61
N ASN A 297 5.76 -20.62 -21.50
CA ASN A 297 5.37 -21.58 -20.48
C ASN A 297 3.86 -21.90 -20.50
N ALA A 298 3.18 -21.58 -21.60
CA ALA A 298 1.76 -21.88 -21.76
C ALA A 298 1.52 -23.42 -21.84
N PRO A 299 0.45 -23.96 -21.21
CA PRO A 299 -0.58 -23.23 -20.47
C PRO A 299 -0.11 -22.72 -19.10
N CYS A 300 -0.54 -21.53 -18.69
CA CYS A 300 -0.12 -20.92 -17.43
C CYS A 300 -1.12 -19.86 -16.93
N ILE A 301 -0.99 -19.50 -15.66
CA ILE A 301 -1.76 -18.41 -15.04
C ILE A 301 -0.81 -17.26 -14.70
N ILE A 302 -1.18 -16.05 -15.12
CA ILE A 302 -0.57 -14.79 -14.69
C ILE A 302 -1.47 -14.20 -13.60
N PHE A 303 -0.93 -13.96 -12.42
CA PHE A 303 -1.65 -13.33 -11.32
C PHE A 303 -1.03 -11.97 -10.99
N ILE A 304 -1.85 -10.93 -10.99
CA ILE A 304 -1.46 -9.57 -10.63
C ILE A 304 -2.24 -9.17 -9.39
N ASP A 305 -1.58 -9.17 -8.25
CA ASP A 305 -2.18 -8.69 -7.01
C ASP A 305 -2.15 -7.15 -6.96
N GLU A 306 -3.10 -6.55 -6.24
CA GLU A 306 -3.19 -5.08 -6.11
C GLU A 306 -3.13 -4.37 -7.47
N ILE A 307 -3.92 -4.83 -8.45
CA ILE A 307 -3.94 -4.26 -9.80
C ILE A 307 -4.25 -2.76 -9.81
N ASP A 308 -4.92 -2.25 -8.80
CA ASP A 308 -5.25 -0.83 -8.61
C ASP A 308 -4.00 0.06 -8.48
N ALA A 309 -2.84 -0.50 -8.12
CA ALA A 309 -1.59 0.24 -8.12
C ALA A 309 -1.23 0.80 -9.51
N ILE A 310 -1.52 0.06 -10.59
CA ILE A 310 -1.27 0.48 -11.98
C ILE A 310 -2.55 0.81 -12.75
N GLY A 311 -3.69 0.22 -12.33
CA GLY A 311 -4.96 0.26 -13.05
C GLY A 311 -5.86 1.46 -12.74
N ARG A 312 -5.41 2.48 -12.01
CA ARG A 312 -6.24 3.61 -11.57
C ARG A 312 -6.69 4.50 -12.73
N SER A 313 -7.97 4.92 -12.69
CA SER A 313 -8.58 5.84 -13.67
C SER A 313 -7.89 7.21 -13.74
N ARG A 314 -7.91 7.83 -14.94
CA ARG A 314 -7.28 9.11 -15.26
C ARG A 314 -7.95 10.32 -14.61
N ASP A 315 -9.18 10.18 -14.11
CA ASP A 315 -9.99 11.29 -13.60
C ASP A 315 -9.59 11.80 -12.21
N SER A 316 -8.56 11.24 -11.57
CA SER A 316 -8.11 11.72 -10.27
C SER A 316 -7.33 13.03 -10.39
N LYS A 317 -7.94 14.13 -9.93
CA LYS A 317 -7.49 15.54 -9.99
C LYS A 317 -6.14 15.86 -9.30
N TYR A 318 -5.35 14.90 -8.87
CA TYR A 318 -4.05 15.13 -8.25
C TYR A 318 -2.93 14.77 -9.21
N GLY A 319 -2.34 15.83 -9.75
CA GLY A 319 -1.39 15.80 -10.84
C GLY A 319 0.00 15.30 -10.51
N GLY A 320 0.77 15.03 -11.59
CA GLY A 320 2.22 15.09 -11.62
C GLY A 320 2.98 13.85 -11.16
N GLY A 321 2.77 12.71 -11.77
CA GLY A 321 3.53 11.47 -11.52
C GLY A 321 2.98 10.25 -12.26
N ASN A 322 2.05 10.47 -13.18
CA ASN A 322 1.24 9.39 -13.75
C ASN A 322 1.72 8.84 -15.09
N GLU A 323 2.73 9.45 -15.73
CA GLU A 323 3.12 9.10 -17.10
C GLU A 323 3.66 7.67 -17.21
N GLU A 324 4.48 7.24 -16.26
CA GLU A 324 5.02 5.89 -16.22
C GLU A 324 3.93 4.85 -15.94
N ARG A 325 3.02 5.16 -14.98
CA ARG A 325 1.88 4.31 -14.65
C ARG A 325 0.92 4.17 -15.84
N GLU A 326 0.60 5.27 -16.52
CA GLU A 326 -0.24 5.24 -17.72
C GLU A 326 0.40 4.45 -18.85
N GLN A 327 1.70 4.60 -19.07
CA GLN A 327 2.43 3.84 -20.07
C GLN A 327 2.42 2.35 -19.74
N THR A 328 2.59 1.99 -18.48
CA THR A 328 2.55 0.60 -18.00
C THR A 328 1.14 0.01 -18.15
N LEU A 329 0.09 0.75 -17.79
CA LEU A 329 -1.30 0.34 -17.98
C LEU A 329 -1.60 0.14 -19.47
N ASN A 330 -1.23 1.09 -20.32
CA ASN A 330 -1.46 0.98 -21.77
C ASN A 330 -0.72 -0.22 -22.36
N GLN A 331 0.49 -0.54 -21.87
CA GLN A 331 1.21 -1.73 -22.27
C GLN A 331 0.48 -3.00 -21.83
N LEU A 332 -0.01 -3.05 -20.57
CA LEU A 332 -0.80 -4.19 -20.06
C LEU A 332 -2.05 -4.42 -20.93
N LEU A 333 -2.79 -3.34 -21.24
CA LEU A 333 -3.96 -3.41 -22.09
C LEU A 333 -3.61 -3.92 -23.50
N SER A 334 -2.50 -3.47 -24.05
CA SER A 334 -2.00 -3.90 -25.38
C SER A 334 -1.61 -5.38 -25.40
N GLU A 335 -0.93 -5.86 -24.34
CA GLU A 335 -0.57 -7.28 -24.22
C GLU A 335 -1.82 -8.16 -24.05
N MET A 336 -2.80 -7.71 -23.22
CA MET A 336 -4.08 -8.40 -23.04
C MET A 336 -4.88 -8.49 -24.33
N ASP A 337 -4.88 -7.43 -25.16
CA ASP A 337 -5.58 -7.45 -26.44
C ASP A 337 -4.85 -8.33 -27.48
N GLY A 338 -3.51 -8.34 -27.43
CA GLY A 338 -2.64 -8.99 -28.42
C GLY A 338 -2.41 -10.49 -28.20
N PHE A 339 -2.65 -11.03 -26.98
CA PHE A 339 -2.42 -12.47 -26.80
C PHE A 339 -3.61 -13.33 -27.24
N ASP A 340 -3.27 -14.51 -27.70
CA ASP A 340 -4.23 -15.53 -28.14
C ASP A 340 -4.64 -16.41 -26.95
N SER A 341 -5.89 -16.28 -26.52
CA SER A 341 -6.45 -17.08 -25.41
C SER A 341 -6.46 -18.60 -25.70
N SER A 342 -6.42 -19.01 -26.98
CA SER A 342 -6.36 -20.42 -27.34
C SER A 342 -5.08 -21.13 -26.89
N LYS A 343 -4.03 -20.37 -26.53
CA LYS A 343 -2.77 -20.90 -25.99
C LYS A 343 -2.85 -21.34 -24.51
N GLY A 344 -3.98 -21.18 -23.86
CA GLY A 344 -4.16 -21.55 -22.47
C GLY A 344 -3.51 -20.60 -21.46
N ILE A 345 -3.38 -19.31 -21.79
CA ILE A 345 -2.94 -18.28 -20.84
C ILE A 345 -4.17 -17.64 -20.23
N LEU A 346 -4.24 -17.63 -18.91
CA LEU A 346 -5.27 -16.93 -18.15
C LEU A 346 -4.65 -15.83 -17.30
N ILE A 347 -5.27 -14.67 -17.28
CA ILE A 347 -4.85 -13.57 -16.40
C ILE A 347 -5.84 -13.47 -15.24
N LEU A 348 -5.35 -13.64 -14.02
CA LEU A 348 -6.08 -13.34 -12.81
C LEU A 348 -5.55 -12.03 -12.23
N ALA A 349 -6.43 -11.16 -11.75
CA ALA A 349 -6.01 -9.98 -11.01
C ALA A 349 -6.84 -9.87 -9.73
N ALA A 350 -6.29 -9.24 -8.71
CA ALA A 350 -6.99 -8.97 -7.45
C ALA A 350 -6.95 -7.49 -7.11
N THR A 351 -8.05 -6.99 -6.54
CA THR A 351 -8.16 -5.63 -6.01
C THR A 351 -9.12 -5.55 -4.84
N ASN A 352 -8.85 -4.62 -3.94
CA ASN A 352 -9.78 -4.22 -2.88
C ASN A 352 -10.60 -2.99 -3.29
N ARG A 353 -10.25 -2.35 -4.42
CA ARG A 353 -10.81 -1.06 -4.86
C ARG A 353 -11.23 -1.08 -6.33
N PRO A 354 -12.28 -1.84 -6.68
CA PRO A 354 -12.72 -1.95 -8.07
C PRO A 354 -13.22 -0.63 -8.66
N GLU A 355 -13.68 0.29 -7.81
CA GLU A 355 -14.25 1.59 -8.21
C GLU A 355 -13.22 2.55 -8.79
N ILE A 356 -11.94 2.44 -8.41
CA ILE A 356 -10.88 3.32 -8.92
C ILE A 356 -10.24 2.80 -10.21
N LEU A 357 -10.57 1.56 -10.63
CA LEU A 357 -10.00 0.97 -11.82
C LEU A 357 -10.45 1.68 -13.10
N ASP A 358 -9.53 1.80 -14.05
CA ASP A 358 -9.84 2.28 -15.38
C ASP A 358 -10.84 1.33 -16.05
N LYS A 359 -11.95 1.91 -16.55
CA LYS A 359 -13.01 1.17 -17.24
C LYS A 359 -12.50 0.37 -18.46
N ALA A 360 -11.35 0.75 -19.00
CA ALA A 360 -10.71 0.03 -20.08
C ALA A 360 -10.28 -1.39 -19.69
N LEU A 361 -9.86 -1.61 -18.43
CA LEU A 361 -9.53 -2.94 -17.91
C LEU A 361 -10.75 -3.87 -17.86
N LEU A 362 -11.93 -3.30 -17.64
CA LEU A 362 -13.18 -4.02 -17.43
C LEU A 362 -13.98 -4.25 -18.72
N ARG A 363 -13.40 -3.91 -19.89
CA ARG A 363 -14.04 -4.16 -21.20
C ARG A 363 -13.94 -5.64 -21.59
N PRO A 364 -14.95 -6.17 -22.31
CA PRO A 364 -14.89 -7.52 -22.86
C PRO A 364 -13.60 -7.75 -23.65
N GLY A 365 -12.98 -8.92 -23.48
CA GLY A 365 -11.69 -9.28 -24.05
C GLY A 365 -10.49 -8.94 -23.17
N ARG A 366 -10.71 -8.49 -21.90
CA ARG A 366 -9.70 -8.20 -20.90
C ARG A 366 -10.06 -8.91 -19.59
N PHE A 367 -10.51 -8.18 -18.55
CA PHE A 367 -11.09 -8.82 -17.37
C PHE A 367 -12.59 -9.03 -17.61
N ASP A 368 -12.90 -10.10 -18.29
CA ASP A 368 -14.25 -10.45 -18.75
C ASP A 368 -15.15 -10.86 -17.59
N ARG A 369 -14.56 -11.52 -16.58
CA ARG A 369 -15.28 -11.99 -15.40
C ARG A 369 -14.88 -11.21 -14.16
N ARG A 370 -15.85 -10.85 -13.34
CA ARG A 370 -15.64 -10.33 -11.99
C ARG A 370 -16.13 -11.38 -11.01
N ILE A 371 -15.23 -11.80 -10.14
CA ILE A 371 -15.50 -12.79 -9.10
C ILE A 371 -15.40 -12.06 -7.77
N ILE A 372 -16.52 -12.01 -7.07
CA ILE A 372 -16.59 -11.35 -5.77
C ILE A 372 -16.14 -12.37 -4.72
N VAL A 373 -15.19 -11.95 -3.88
CA VAL A 373 -14.63 -12.71 -2.75
C VAL A 373 -14.96 -11.86 -1.52
N ASP A 374 -16.13 -12.04 -0.97
CA ASP A 374 -16.68 -11.19 0.11
C ASP A 374 -16.21 -11.70 1.49
N LYS A 375 -16.75 -11.13 2.56
CA LYS A 375 -16.54 -11.66 3.91
C LYS A 375 -17.27 -12.99 4.06
N PRO A 376 -16.67 -13.99 4.72
CA PRO A 376 -17.31 -15.29 4.89
C PRO A 376 -18.55 -15.19 5.78
N ASP A 377 -19.61 -15.91 5.41
CA ASP A 377 -20.78 -16.15 6.22
C ASP A 377 -20.46 -17.07 7.43
N LEU A 378 -21.43 -17.37 8.27
CA LEU A 378 -21.22 -18.22 9.45
C LEU A 378 -20.63 -19.59 9.06
N LYS A 379 -21.20 -20.24 8.03
CA LYS A 379 -20.71 -21.54 7.55
C LYS A 379 -19.29 -21.42 7.02
N GLY A 380 -19.01 -20.41 6.22
CA GLY A 380 -17.67 -20.12 5.69
C GLY A 380 -16.65 -19.89 6.79
N ARG A 381 -17.01 -19.14 7.86
CA ARG A 381 -16.13 -18.96 9.02
C ARG A 381 -15.83 -20.25 9.75
N VAL A 382 -16.83 -21.09 9.97
CA VAL A 382 -16.65 -22.41 10.56
C VAL A 382 -15.69 -23.27 9.73
N ASP A 383 -15.88 -23.28 8.41
CA ASP A 383 -15.06 -24.09 7.52
C ASP A 383 -13.62 -23.54 7.42
N ILE A 384 -13.43 -22.21 7.43
CA ILE A 384 -12.09 -21.58 7.52
C ILE A 384 -11.41 -21.96 8.83
N LEU A 385 -12.11 -21.85 9.97
CA LEU A 385 -11.57 -22.24 11.26
C LEU A 385 -11.15 -23.73 11.25
N LYS A 386 -11.96 -24.64 10.70
CA LYS A 386 -11.64 -26.06 10.57
C LYS A 386 -10.39 -26.29 9.71
N VAL A 387 -10.22 -25.56 8.62
CA VAL A 387 -9.02 -25.68 7.77
C VAL A 387 -7.76 -25.28 8.53
N HIS A 388 -7.79 -24.16 9.24
CA HIS A 388 -6.64 -23.69 10.03
C HIS A 388 -6.42 -24.49 11.31
N ALA A 389 -7.44 -25.23 11.79
CA ALA A 389 -7.36 -26.10 12.95
C ALA A 389 -6.71 -27.46 12.66
N LYS A 390 -6.59 -27.88 11.40
CA LYS A 390 -6.09 -29.21 11.01
C LYS A 390 -4.76 -29.61 11.68
N ASP A 391 -3.84 -28.65 11.78
CA ASP A 391 -2.49 -28.88 12.30
C ASP A 391 -2.35 -28.45 13.78
N VAL A 392 -3.45 -28.05 14.45
CA VAL A 392 -3.45 -27.58 15.83
C VAL A 392 -4.11 -28.61 16.72
N LYS A 393 -3.42 -29.01 17.80
CA LYS A 393 -3.98 -29.94 18.79
C LYS A 393 -5.03 -29.21 19.63
N MET A 394 -6.27 -29.63 19.54
CA MET A 394 -7.39 -29.11 20.30
C MET A 394 -7.94 -30.15 21.26
N ASP A 395 -8.50 -29.72 22.38
CA ASP A 395 -9.19 -30.61 23.31
C ASP A 395 -10.69 -30.76 22.95
N GLU A 396 -11.38 -31.59 23.69
CA GLU A 396 -12.80 -31.91 23.47
C GLU A 396 -13.74 -30.74 23.85
N THR A 397 -13.24 -29.68 24.50
CA THR A 397 -14.03 -28.51 24.88
C THR A 397 -14.21 -27.51 23.73
N VAL A 398 -13.48 -27.69 22.61
CA VAL A 398 -13.45 -26.73 21.52
C VAL A 398 -14.70 -26.85 20.66
N ASP A 399 -15.45 -25.77 20.66
CA ASP A 399 -16.60 -25.51 19.79
C ASP A 399 -16.24 -24.38 18.80
N LEU A 400 -15.97 -24.77 17.54
CA LEU A 400 -15.62 -23.81 16.47
C LEU A 400 -16.85 -23.05 15.97
N ASP A 401 -18.05 -23.60 16.10
CA ASP A 401 -19.29 -22.92 15.72
C ASP A 401 -19.55 -21.74 16.63
N ALA A 402 -19.34 -21.89 17.94
CA ALA A 402 -19.43 -20.78 18.91
C ALA A 402 -18.39 -19.69 18.61
N ILE A 403 -17.16 -20.05 18.17
CA ILE A 403 -16.15 -19.07 17.79
C ILE A 403 -16.52 -18.37 16.49
N ALA A 404 -17.03 -19.09 15.51
CA ALA A 404 -17.50 -18.50 14.25
C ALA A 404 -18.63 -17.50 14.47
N LEU A 405 -19.55 -17.83 15.39
CA LEU A 405 -20.64 -16.91 15.78
C LEU A 405 -20.10 -15.63 16.45
N ALA A 406 -19.13 -15.78 17.38
CA ALA A 406 -18.50 -14.67 18.09
C ALA A 406 -17.60 -13.79 17.19
N THR A 407 -17.34 -14.22 15.96
CA THR A 407 -16.45 -13.53 15.01
C THR A 407 -17.19 -13.04 13.77
N SER A 408 -18.45 -12.64 13.92
CA SER A 408 -19.25 -12.06 12.84
C SER A 408 -18.49 -10.88 12.19
N GLY A 409 -18.44 -10.87 10.85
CA GLY A 409 -17.74 -9.86 10.06
C GLY A 409 -16.21 -10.00 10.00
N ALA A 410 -15.60 -10.99 10.68
CA ALA A 410 -14.18 -11.30 10.56
C ALA A 410 -13.85 -11.87 9.16
N VAL A 411 -12.64 -11.59 8.67
CA VAL A 411 -12.14 -12.13 7.41
C VAL A 411 -11.25 -13.37 7.64
N GLY A 412 -10.96 -14.11 6.57
CA GLY A 412 -10.19 -15.36 6.67
C GLY A 412 -8.82 -15.20 7.33
N SER A 413 -8.13 -14.07 7.11
CA SER A 413 -6.85 -13.77 7.76
C SER A 413 -6.97 -13.58 9.28
N ASP A 414 -8.08 -13.01 9.74
CA ASP A 414 -8.33 -12.80 11.17
C ASP A 414 -8.58 -14.14 11.86
N LEU A 415 -9.41 -15.00 11.25
CA LEU A 415 -9.71 -16.35 11.74
C LEU A 415 -8.45 -17.21 11.82
N ALA A 416 -7.59 -17.16 10.80
CA ALA A 416 -6.30 -17.83 10.81
C ALA A 416 -5.40 -17.35 11.96
N ASN A 417 -5.37 -16.04 12.17
CA ASN A 417 -4.60 -15.43 13.26
C ASN A 417 -5.16 -15.82 14.63
N MET A 418 -6.49 -15.91 14.78
CA MET A 418 -7.12 -16.37 16.05
C MET A 418 -6.71 -17.78 16.41
N ILE A 419 -6.71 -18.71 15.48
CA ILE A 419 -6.24 -20.09 15.72
C ILE A 419 -4.77 -20.10 16.17
N ASN A 420 -3.93 -19.34 15.47
CA ASN A 420 -2.51 -19.24 15.82
C ASN A 420 -2.28 -18.61 17.20
N GLU A 421 -2.96 -17.51 17.52
CA GLU A 421 -2.85 -16.86 18.85
C GLU A 421 -3.40 -17.76 19.97
N ALA A 422 -4.45 -18.55 19.72
CA ALA A 422 -4.95 -19.54 20.65
C ALA A 422 -3.90 -20.61 20.97
N ALA A 423 -3.22 -21.14 19.95
CA ALA A 423 -2.12 -22.08 20.10
C ALA A 423 -0.96 -21.48 20.92
N ILE A 424 -0.59 -20.22 20.62
CA ILE A 424 0.43 -19.48 21.38
C ILE A 424 -0.01 -19.30 22.86
N ASN A 425 -1.28 -19.01 23.12
CA ASN A 425 -1.80 -18.86 24.48
C ASN A 425 -1.76 -20.17 25.26
N ALA A 426 -2.13 -21.31 24.64
CA ALA A 426 -2.02 -22.63 25.27
C ALA A 426 -0.58 -22.95 25.68
N VAL A 427 0.40 -22.67 24.81
CA VAL A 427 1.84 -22.88 25.11
C VAL A 427 2.32 -21.97 26.25
N LYS A 428 1.90 -20.71 26.29
CA LYS A 428 2.24 -19.78 27.40
C LYS A 428 1.73 -20.25 28.75
N GLU A 429 0.58 -20.93 28.78
CA GLU A 429 0.03 -21.54 29.99
C GLU A 429 0.58 -22.95 30.27
N GLY A 430 1.56 -23.41 29.49
CA GLY A 430 2.23 -24.71 29.69
C GLY A 430 1.38 -25.92 29.28
N ARG A 431 0.38 -25.72 28.41
CA ARG A 431 -0.50 -26.79 27.90
C ARG A 431 -0.07 -27.24 26.50
N GLU A 432 -0.36 -28.49 26.17
CA GLU A 432 -0.10 -29.06 24.85
C GLU A 432 -1.32 -29.05 23.92
N TYR A 433 -2.46 -28.61 24.42
CA TYR A 433 -3.75 -28.57 23.72
C TYR A 433 -4.38 -27.19 23.86
N VAL A 434 -5.03 -26.73 22.78
CA VAL A 434 -5.86 -25.54 22.77
C VAL A 434 -7.23 -25.89 23.34
N CYS A 435 -7.72 -25.12 24.29
CA CYS A 435 -9.08 -25.23 24.83
C CYS A 435 -9.96 -24.04 24.37
N GLN A 436 -11.26 -24.16 24.59
CA GLN A 436 -12.23 -23.12 24.21
C GLN A 436 -11.89 -21.74 24.77
N LYS A 437 -11.36 -21.69 26.01
CA LYS A 437 -10.92 -20.44 26.64
C LYS A 437 -9.81 -19.72 25.86
N ASP A 438 -8.86 -20.49 25.27
CA ASP A 438 -7.77 -19.91 24.50
C ASP A 438 -8.27 -19.25 23.20
N LEU A 439 -9.25 -19.89 22.59
CA LEU A 439 -9.89 -19.37 21.38
C LEU A 439 -10.65 -18.08 21.68
N PHE A 440 -11.46 -18.01 22.73
CA PHE A 440 -12.12 -16.76 23.12
C PHE A 440 -11.12 -15.66 23.47
N ASN A 441 -10.04 -15.99 24.18
CA ASN A 441 -8.96 -15.05 24.47
C ASN A 441 -8.27 -14.56 23.18
N ALA A 442 -8.10 -15.44 22.18
CA ALA A 442 -7.54 -15.09 20.88
C ALA A 442 -8.50 -14.19 20.07
N VAL A 443 -9.80 -14.46 20.10
CA VAL A 443 -10.84 -13.59 19.51
C VAL A 443 -10.73 -12.18 20.11
N GLU A 444 -10.70 -12.06 21.43
CA GLU A 444 -10.54 -10.77 22.09
C GLU A 444 -9.22 -10.08 21.71
N GLN A 445 -8.11 -10.85 21.67
CA GLN A 445 -6.81 -10.32 21.33
C GLN A 445 -6.74 -9.78 19.89
N VAL A 446 -7.38 -10.45 18.96
CA VAL A 446 -7.39 -10.04 17.55
C VAL A 446 -8.35 -8.87 17.32
N LEU A 447 -9.54 -8.88 17.94
CA LEU A 447 -10.57 -7.85 17.72
C LEU A 447 -10.35 -6.57 18.54
N VAL A 448 -9.87 -6.70 19.80
CA VAL A 448 -9.79 -5.58 20.75
C VAL A 448 -8.34 -5.29 21.17
N GLY A 449 -7.42 -6.23 20.93
CA GLY A 449 -6.01 -6.10 21.28
C GLY A 449 -5.64 -6.79 22.60
N LYS A 450 -4.33 -6.85 22.87
CA LYS A 450 -3.78 -7.48 24.09
C LYS A 450 -4.05 -6.66 25.34
N GLU A 451 -4.14 -7.33 26.49
CA GLU A 451 -4.22 -6.65 27.79
C GLU A 451 -2.99 -5.77 28.05
N LYS A 452 -3.23 -4.55 28.50
CA LYS A 452 -2.19 -3.64 28.97
C LYS A 452 -1.94 -3.84 30.46
N LYS A 453 -0.95 -4.63 30.81
CA LYS A 453 -0.59 -4.90 32.22
C LYS A 453 0.03 -3.70 32.93
N ASP A 454 0.62 -2.78 32.17
CA ASP A 454 1.40 -1.64 32.71
C ASP A 454 0.56 -0.37 32.93
N ARG A 455 -0.71 -0.36 32.52
CA ARG A 455 -1.59 0.80 32.66
C ARG A 455 -2.42 0.68 33.94
N ILE A 456 -1.97 1.39 34.95
CA ILE A 456 -2.71 1.51 36.20
C ILE A 456 -3.70 2.67 36.06
N MET A 457 -5.00 2.37 35.96
CA MET A 457 -6.05 3.38 36.03
C MET A 457 -6.20 3.88 37.48
N SER A 458 -6.46 5.17 37.63
CA SER A 458 -6.86 5.72 38.97
C SER A 458 -8.18 5.09 39.42
N LYS A 459 -8.43 5.15 40.71
CA LYS A 459 -9.71 4.62 41.28
C LYS A 459 -10.93 5.33 40.69
N GLU A 460 -10.79 6.60 40.37
CA GLU A 460 -11.83 7.42 39.76
C GLU A 460 -12.07 7.04 38.32
N GLU A 461 -11.01 6.93 37.50
CA GLU A 461 -11.13 6.47 36.12
C GLU A 461 -11.72 5.05 36.05
N ARG A 462 -11.28 4.14 36.90
CA ARG A 462 -11.81 2.78 36.98
C ARG A 462 -13.31 2.76 37.31
N ARG A 463 -13.75 3.66 38.19
CA ARG A 463 -15.16 3.82 38.51
C ARG A 463 -15.95 4.36 37.32
N ILE A 464 -15.43 5.40 36.62
CA ILE A 464 -16.08 5.97 35.42
C ILE A 464 -16.23 4.91 34.34
N VAL A 465 -15.15 4.19 34.00
CA VAL A 465 -15.18 3.13 32.98
C VAL A 465 -16.14 2.02 33.38
N SER A 466 -16.20 1.63 34.64
CA SER A 466 -17.14 0.60 35.10
C SER A 466 -18.60 0.99 34.85
N TYR A 467 -19.00 2.21 35.20
CA TYR A 467 -20.34 2.69 34.93
C TYR A 467 -20.63 2.85 33.46
N HIS A 468 -19.64 3.26 32.67
CA HIS A 468 -19.72 3.35 31.21
C HIS A 468 -20.07 1.99 30.59
N GLU A 469 -19.27 0.96 30.88
CA GLU A 469 -19.46 -0.39 30.33
C GLU A 469 -20.76 -1.03 30.85
N VAL A 470 -21.09 -0.83 32.12
CA VAL A 470 -22.37 -1.30 32.66
C VAL A 470 -23.56 -0.57 32.02
N GLY A 471 -23.40 0.71 31.70
CA GLY A 471 -24.41 1.47 30.94
C GLY A 471 -24.76 0.82 29.60
N HIS A 472 -23.76 0.43 28.82
CA HIS A 472 -23.94 -0.30 27.55
C HIS A 472 -24.64 -1.66 27.81
N ALA A 473 -24.09 -2.46 28.69
CA ALA A 473 -24.60 -3.80 29.00
C ALA A 473 -26.03 -3.79 29.50
N LEU A 474 -26.35 -2.87 30.41
CA LEU A 474 -27.67 -2.78 31.04
C LEU A 474 -28.73 -2.34 30.01
N ILE A 475 -28.42 -1.36 29.17
CA ILE A 475 -29.34 -0.96 28.07
C ILE A 475 -29.57 -2.13 27.13
N SER A 476 -28.52 -2.86 26.74
CA SER A 476 -28.66 -4.04 25.88
C SER A 476 -29.58 -5.09 26.48
N ALA A 477 -29.44 -5.37 27.79
CA ALA A 477 -30.31 -6.33 28.51
C ALA A 477 -31.75 -5.86 28.70
N LEU A 478 -32.01 -4.55 28.73
CA LEU A 478 -33.35 -3.97 28.86
C LEU A 478 -34.10 -3.87 27.56
N GLN A 479 -33.42 -4.00 26.40
CA GLN A 479 -34.02 -3.91 25.09
C GLN A 479 -34.28 -5.30 24.52
N LYS A 480 -35.37 -5.42 23.73
CA LYS A 480 -35.81 -6.70 23.16
C LYS A 480 -34.97 -7.14 21.96
N ASN A 481 -34.48 -6.15 21.20
CA ASN A 481 -33.82 -6.41 19.92
C ASN A 481 -32.29 -6.27 19.99
N SER A 482 -31.72 -6.27 21.20
CA SER A 482 -30.29 -6.19 21.42
C SER A 482 -29.65 -7.57 21.53
N GLU A 483 -28.41 -7.68 21.08
CA GLU A 483 -27.61 -8.91 21.20
C GLU A 483 -27.28 -9.23 22.66
N PRO A 484 -27.23 -10.52 23.05
CA PRO A 484 -26.85 -10.94 24.41
C PRO A 484 -25.45 -10.48 24.80
N VAL A 485 -25.32 -10.04 26.04
CA VAL A 485 -24.04 -9.69 26.65
C VAL A 485 -23.28 -10.97 26.96
N GLN A 486 -22.12 -11.17 26.37
CA GLN A 486 -21.24 -12.31 26.63
C GLN A 486 -20.20 -12.02 27.71
N LYS A 487 -19.68 -10.79 27.76
CA LYS A 487 -18.62 -10.39 28.68
C LYS A 487 -18.59 -8.86 28.84
N ILE A 488 -18.30 -8.42 30.04
CA ILE A 488 -18.04 -7.00 30.35
C ILE A 488 -16.69 -6.92 31.08
N THR A 489 -15.82 -6.00 30.65
CA THR A 489 -14.50 -5.84 31.28
C THR A 489 -14.05 -4.39 31.28
N ILE A 490 -13.33 -4.04 32.36
CA ILE A 490 -12.64 -2.74 32.51
C ILE A 490 -11.13 -2.87 32.43
N VAL A 491 -10.64 -3.99 31.91
CA VAL A 491 -9.20 -4.21 31.68
C VAL A 491 -8.77 -3.51 30.39
N PRO A 492 -7.82 -2.54 30.43
CA PRO A 492 -7.40 -1.79 29.28
C PRO A 492 -6.74 -2.67 28.21
N ARG A 493 -6.98 -2.34 26.93
CA ARG A 493 -6.46 -3.06 25.77
C ARG A 493 -5.50 -2.21 24.93
N THR A 494 -4.67 -2.87 24.11
CA THR A 494 -3.64 -2.19 23.30
C THR A 494 -4.22 -1.35 22.18
N MET A 495 -5.41 -1.65 21.67
CA MET A 495 -6.10 -0.87 20.63
C MET A 495 -6.81 0.39 21.17
N GLY A 496 -6.59 0.74 22.43
CA GLY A 496 -7.05 2.01 23.01
C GLY A 496 -8.29 1.91 23.88
N ALA A 497 -9.01 0.80 23.87
CA ALA A 497 -10.15 0.56 24.74
C ALA A 497 -9.71 0.52 26.22
N LEU A 498 -10.44 1.21 27.09
CA LEU A 498 -10.26 1.19 28.55
C LEU A 498 -11.10 0.09 29.20
N GLY A 499 -12.22 -0.24 28.60
CA GLY A 499 -13.13 -1.33 28.85
C GLY A 499 -13.85 -1.69 27.57
N TYR A 500 -14.67 -2.71 27.59
CA TYR A 500 -15.61 -3.04 26.50
C TYR A 500 -16.67 -4.03 26.98
N VAL A 501 -17.81 -3.99 26.29
CA VAL A 501 -18.85 -5.01 26.35
C VAL A 501 -18.75 -5.87 25.09
N MET A 502 -18.68 -7.19 25.26
CA MET A 502 -18.72 -8.13 24.16
C MET A 502 -20.15 -8.67 24.01
N HIS A 503 -20.71 -8.46 22.84
CA HIS A 503 -21.96 -9.04 22.43
C HIS A 503 -21.70 -10.21 21.47
N VAL A 504 -22.51 -11.25 21.54
CA VAL A 504 -22.45 -12.37 20.60
C VAL A 504 -23.89 -12.60 20.15
N PRO A 505 -24.18 -12.47 18.84
CA PRO A 505 -25.51 -12.72 18.33
C PRO A 505 -25.89 -14.18 18.52
N GLU A 506 -27.19 -14.47 18.70
CA GLU A 506 -27.69 -15.85 18.74
C GLU A 506 -27.74 -16.47 17.34
N GLU A 507 -28.02 -15.63 16.33
CA GLU A 507 -28.07 -16.04 14.92
C GLU A 507 -27.43 -14.97 14.05
N GLU A 508 -26.93 -15.35 12.87
CA GLU A 508 -26.41 -14.40 11.88
C GLU A 508 -27.58 -13.71 11.16
N LYS A 509 -27.61 -12.37 11.21
CA LYS A 509 -28.61 -11.55 10.56
C LYS A 509 -28.03 -10.73 9.41
N TYR A 510 -28.70 -10.75 8.28
CA TYR A 510 -28.32 -9.98 7.09
C TYR A 510 -29.15 -8.69 6.90
N LEU A 511 -30.28 -8.57 7.59
CA LEU A 511 -31.17 -7.42 7.50
C LEU A 511 -31.46 -6.89 8.91
N ASN A 512 -31.30 -5.59 9.08
CA ASN A 512 -31.69 -4.88 10.29
C ASN A 512 -32.94 -4.05 10.02
N THR A 513 -33.91 -4.15 10.90
CA THR A 513 -35.09 -3.28 10.89
C THR A 513 -34.77 -1.90 11.45
N GLU A 514 -35.61 -0.89 11.17
CA GLU A 514 -35.49 0.43 11.77
C GLU A 514 -35.49 0.36 13.31
N ALA A 515 -36.32 -0.53 13.89
CA ALA A 515 -36.41 -0.71 15.35
C ALA A 515 -35.10 -1.25 15.95
N GLU A 516 -34.47 -2.22 15.28
CA GLU A 516 -33.18 -2.78 15.71
C GLU A 516 -32.07 -1.74 15.66
N LEU A 517 -31.99 -0.96 14.55
CA LEU A 517 -31.01 0.11 14.43
C LEU A 517 -31.22 1.21 15.49
N ARG A 518 -32.47 1.55 15.81
CA ARG A 518 -32.80 2.50 16.89
C ARG A 518 -32.39 1.96 18.25
N ASP A 519 -32.64 0.69 18.54
CA ASP A 519 -32.21 0.06 19.77
C ASP A 519 -30.69 -0.03 19.86
N MET A 520 -29.99 -0.30 18.76
CA MET A 520 -28.53 -0.25 18.69
C MET A 520 -27.99 1.16 18.98
N LEU A 521 -28.61 2.22 18.46
CA LEU A 521 -28.24 3.60 18.76
C LEU A 521 -28.36 3.91 20.27
N VAL A 522 -29.45 3.47 20.90
CA VAL A 522 -29.65 3.65 22.36
C VAL A 522 -28.57 2.92 23.16
N GLY A 523 -28.20 1.71 22.72
CA GLY A 523 -27.08 0.94 23.32
C GLY A 523 -25.75 1.67 23.22
N LEU A 524 -25.42 2.21 22.02
CA LEU A 524 -24.16 2.93 21.78
C LEU A 524 -24.01 4.21 22.63
N VAL A 525 -25.08 4.93 22.89
CA VAL A 525 -25.02 6.14 23.75
C VAL A 525 -25.15 5.84 25.23
N GLY A 526 -25.34 4.57 25.60
CA GLY A 526 -25.58 4.11 26.98
C GLY A 526 -24.44 4.42 27.95
N GLY A 527 -23.19 4.22 27.52
CA GLY A 527 -22.03 4.51 28.37
C GLY A 527 -21.97 5.99 28.77
N ARG A 528 -22.14 6.90 27.79
CA ARG A 528 -22.20 8.34 28.06
C ARG A 528 -23.37 8.74 28.95
N ALA A 529 -24.53 8.13 28.74
CA ALA A 529 -25.70 8.39 29.57
C ALA A 529 -25.48 7.94 31.02
N ALA A 530 -24.81 6.83 31.25
CA ALA A 530 -24.41 6.37 32.58
C ALA A 530 -23.43 7.34 33.27
N GLU A 531 -22.43 7.84 32.55
CA GLU A 531 -21.50 8.86 33.07
C GLU A 531 -22.24 10.10 33.53
N GLU A 532 -23.15 10.65 32.70
CA GLU A 532 -23.92 11.85 33.06
C GLU A 532 -24.80 11.65 34.30
N ILE A 533 -25.49 10.52 34.40
CA ILE A 533 -26.39 10.21 35.54
C ILE A 533 -25.61 10.07 36.84
N VAL A 534 -24.41 9.51 36.81
CA VAL A 534 -23.64 9.12 38.00
C VAL A 534 -22.71 10.21 38.47
N PHE A 535 -22.05 10.89 37.54
CA PHE A 535 -20.96 11.81 37.81
C PHE A 535 -21.29 13.27 37.47
N ASP A 536 -22.48 13.55 36.91
CA ASP A 536 -22.87 14.87 36.41
C ASP A 536 -21.83 15.48 35.44
N THR A 537 -21.11 14.59 34.71
CA THR A 537 -20.10 14.94 33.74
C THR A 537 -20.00 13.86 32.67
N VAL A 538 -19.29 14.16 31.60
CA VAL A 538 -19.05 13.23 30.48
C VAL A 538 -17.57 13.24 30.11
N THR A 539 -17.06 12.08 29.69
CA THR A 539 -15.64 11.92 29.37
C THR A 539 -15.39 11.73 27.89
N THR A 540 -14.12 11.74 27.50
CA THR A 540 -13.69 11.42 26.13
C THR A 540 -13.79 9.93 25.80
N GLY A 541 -14.13 9.07 26.78
CA GLY A 541 -14.27 7.62 26.61
C GLY A 541 -15.33 7.24 25.56
N ALA A 542 -16.44 8.00 25.52
CA ALA A 542 -17.53 7.78 24.58
C ALA A 542 -17.25 8.19 23.09
N ALA A 543 -16.03 8.64 22.75
CA ALA A 543 -15.76 9.18 21.40
C ALA A 543 -16.03 8.17 20.29
N ASN A 544 -15.62 6.92 20.44
CA ASN A 544 -15.82 5.86 19.44
C ASN A 544 -17.31 5.46 19.31
N ASP A 545 -18.05 5.45 20.42
CA ASP A 545 -19.47 5.10 20.42
C ASP A 545 -20.31 6.19 19.76
N ILE A 546 -19.94 7.46 20.00
CA ILE A 546 -20.56 8.62 19.30
C ILE A 546 -20.26 8.56 17.80
N GLU A 547 -19.05 8.20 17.39
CA GLU A 547 -18.70 8.05 15.98
C GLU A 547 -19.52 6.95 15.32
N LYS A 548 -19.60 5.76 15.92
CA LYS A 548 -20.42 4.64 15.43
C LYS A 548 -21.89 5.02 15.36
N ALA A 549 -22.43 5.62 16.42
CA ALA A 549 -23.83 6.06 16.48
C ALA A 549 -24.13 7.09 15.38
N THR A 550 -23.23 8.04 15.16
CA THR A 550 -23.37 9.03 14.07
C THR A 550 -23.40 8.39 12.71
N ASN A 551 -22.50 7.40 12.45
CA ASN A 551 -22.44 6.70 11.17
C ASN A 551 -23.71 5.88 10.92
N ILE A 552 -24.24 5.18 11.92
CA ILE A 552 -25.51 4.45 11.81
C ILE A 552 -26.67 5.41 11.53
N ALA A 553 -26.78 6.49 12.31
CA ALA A 553 -27.87 7.47 12.11
C ALA A 553 -27.79 8.13 10.72
N LYS A 554 -26.58 8.44 10.23
CA LYS A 554 -26.39 8.92 8.85
C LYS A 554 -26.84 7.90 7.82
N ALA A 555 -26.44 6.64 7.95
CA ALA A 555 -26.84 5.58 7.02
C ALA A 555 -28.36 5.37 7.00
N MET A 556 -29.03 5.42 8.18
CA MET A 556 -30.50 5.35 8.27
C MET A 556 -31.17 6.44 7.45
N VAL A 557 -30.62 7.66 7.47
CA VAL A 557 -31.21 8.82 6.76
C VAL A 557 -30.83 8.82 5.28
N THR A 558 -29.57 8.53 4.95
CA THR A 558 -29.04 8.78 3.59
C THR A 558 -29.03 7.56 2.68
N GLU A 559 -28.99 6.35 3.25
CA GLU A 559 -28.81 5.10 2.49
C GLU A 559 -30.02 4.18 2.59
N TYR A 560 -30.59 4.00 3.80
CA TYR A 560 -31.64 3.00 4.03
C TYR A 560 -33.07 3.53 3.86
N GLY A 561 -33.24 4.85 3.70
CA GLY A 561 -34.54 5.48 3.55
C GLY A 561 -35.44 5.35 4.79
N MET A 562 -34.85 5.29 5.99
CA MET A 562 -35.54 5.12 7.27
C MET A 562 -35.89 6.45 7.96
N SER A 563 -35.72 7.58 7.27
CA SER A 563 -36.16 8.89 7.76
C SER A 563 -37.57 9.20 7.27
N LYS A 564 -38.45 9.60 8.18
CA LYS A 564 -39.79 10.07 7.85
C LYS A 564 -39.81 11.34 7.01
N LYS A 565 -38.75 12.16 7.14
CA LYS A 565 -38.63 13.42 6.42
C LYS A 565 -38.22 13.25 4.96
N PHE A 566 -37.28 12.37 4.69
CA PHE A 566 -36.74 12.16 3.34
C PHE A 566 -37.38 10.97 2.59
N GLY A 567 -37.94 10.03 3.31
CA GLY A 567 -38.58 8.86 2.70
C GLY A 567 -37.62 8.02 1.87
N LEU A 568 -38.06 7.58 0.69
CA LEU A 568 -37.35 6.63 -0.17
C LEU A 568 -36.35 7.30 -1.13
N ILE A 569 -35.55 8.26 -0.67
CA ILE A 569 -34.55 8.95 -1.47
C ILE A 569 -33.16 8.48 -1.04
N GLY A 570 -32.38 7.98 -1.99
CA GLY A 570 -30.94 7.74 -1.75
C GLY A 570 -30.16 9.05 -1.85
N LEU A 571 -29.67 9.53 -0.73
CA LEU A 571 -28.98 10.83 -0.60
C LEU A 571 -27.46 10.69 -0.57
N ALA A 572 -26.94 9.47 -0.46
CA ALA A 572 -25.53 9.16 -0.49
C ALA A 572 -25.21 8.02 -1.46
N SER A 573 -23.97 8.01 -1.93
CA SER A 573 -23.40 6.87 -2.65
C SER A 573 -22.17 6.39 -1.91
N VAL A 574 -22.11 5.10 -1.65
CA VAL A 574 -20.94 4.46 -0.99
C VAL A 574 -19.80 4.39 -1.98
N GLN A 575 -18.69 5.02 -1.65
CA GLN A 575 -17.39 4.87 -2.31
C GLN A 575 -16.53 3.93 -1.45
N ASN A 576 -15.60 3.22 -2.10
CA ASN A 576 -14.72 2.27 -1.40
C ASN A 576 -15.47 1.17 -0.63
N LYS A 577 -16.49 0.56 -1.24
CA LYS A 577 -17.37 -0.45 -0.61
C LYS A 577 -16.61 -1.53 0.19
N TYR A 578 -15.43 -1.92 -0.28
CA TYR A 578 -14.63 -3.02 0.30
C TYR A 578 -13.50 -2.58 1.24
N LEU A 579 -13.35 -1.26 1.51
CA LEU A 579 -12.36 -0.74 2.45
C LEU A 579 -13.03 -0.09 3.66
N ASP A 580 -13.39 1.16 3.51
CA ASP A 580 -13.90 2.00 4.59
C ASP A 580 -15.39 2.34 4.48
N GLY A 581 -16.01 1.96 3.35
CA GLY A 581 -17.42 2.24 3.12
C GLY A 581 -17.78 3.72 3.11
N THR A 582 -16.82 4.60 2.80
CA THR A 582 -17.04 6.05 2.85
C THR A 582 -18.18 6.45 1.94
N ALA A 583 -19.22 7.07 2.51
CA ALA A 583 -20.36 7.58 1.78
C ALA A 583 -20.14 9.03 1.38
N THR A 584 -20.43 9.36 0.13
CA THR A 584 -20.42 10.73 -0.39
C THR A 584 -21.84 11.19 -0.63
N LEU A 585 -22.19 12.35 -0.06
CA LEU A 585 -23.53 12.94 -0.24
C LEU A 585 -23.73 13.41 -1.70
N ASN A 586 -24.87 13.06 -2.26
CA ASN A 586 -25.33 13.46 -3.61
C ASN A 586 -26.55 14.36 -3.52
N CYS A 587 -26.47 15.44 -2.76
CA CYS A 587 -27.56 16.36 -2.53
C CYS A 587 -27.06 17.82 -2.50
N SER A 588 -28.00 18.79 -2.46
CA SER A 588 -27.69 20.21 -2.29
C SER A 588 -27.22 20.50 -0.87
N ASP A 589 -26.52 21.63 -0.67
CA ASP A 589 -26.05 22.08 0.65
C ASP A 589 -27.22 22.28 1.63
N THR A 590 -28.38 22.73 1.15
CA THR A 590 -29.60 22.88 1.95
C THR A 590 -30.09 21.53 2.46
N THR A 591 -30.13 20.51 1.58
CA THR A 591 -30.52 19.15 1.95
C THR A 591 -29.49 18.53 2.89
N ALA A 592 -28.19 18.79 2.70
CA ALA A 592 -27.15 18.31 3.61
C ALA A 592 -27.32 18.86 5.04
N ALA A 593 -27.65 20.17 5.17
CA ALA A 593 -27.96 20.77 6.47
C ALA A 593 -29.21 20.15 7.12
N GLU A 594 -30.22 19.79 6.31
CA GLU A 594 -31.41 19.09 6.81
C GLU A 594 -31.14 17.65 7.23
N ILE A 595 -30.20 16.94 6.55
CA ILE A 595 -29.71 15.61 6.95
C ILE A 595 -29.03 15.71 8.30
N ASP A 596 -28.13 16.68 8.48
CA ASP A 596 -27.43 16.88 9.76
C ASP A 596 -28.42 17.16 10.89
N ALA A 597 -29.45 17.96 10.66
CA ALA A 597 -30.50 18.24 11.66
C ALA A 597 -31.29 16.97 12.03
N GLU A 598 -31.60 16.11 11.06
CA GLU A 598 -32.31 14.84 11.28
C GLU A 598 -31.45 13.84 12.06
N VAL A 599 -30.15 13.72 11.71
CA VAL A 599 -29.19 12.89 12.44
C VAL A 599 -29.07 13.32 13.90
N VAL A 600 -28.98 14.62 14.14
CA VAL A 600 -28.94 15.17 15.51
C VAL A 600 -30.24 14.86 16.27
N ALA A 601 -31.39 14.93 15.60
CA ALA A 601 -32.68 14.60 16.23
C ALA A 601 -32.77 13.11 16.61
N ILE A 602 -32.35 12.20 15.73
CA ILE A 602 -32.31 10.76 16.00
C ILE A 602 -31.38 10.43 17.18
N LEU A 603 -30.19 11.00 17.19
CA LEU A 603 -29.23 10.78 18.27
C LEU A 603 -29.72 11.32 19.61
N LYS A 604 -30.37 12.49 19.59
CA LYS A 604 -30.96 13.10 20.79
C LYS A 604 -32.09 12.25 21.36
N GLU A 605 -33.01 11.76 20.51
CA GLU A 605 -34.08 10.86 20.90
C GLU A 605 -33.53 9.57 21.53
N SER A 606 -32.50 8.99 20.91
CA SER A 606 -31.83 7.79 21.40
C SER A 606 -31.15 8.03 22.76
N TYR A 607 -30.52 9.19 22.94
CA TYR A 607 -29.88 9.57 24.18
C TYR A 607 -30.87 9.80 25.33
N GLU A 608 -32.01 10.48 25.05
CA GLU A 608 -33.07 10.69 26.01
C GLU A 608 -33.67 9.36 26.49
N LYS A 609 -33.87 8.40 25.53
CA LYS A 609 -34.32 7.03 25.85
C LYS A 609 -33.31 6.29 26.74
N ALA A 610 -32.02 6.41 26.46
CA ALA A 610 -30.95 5.81 27.27
C ALA A 610 -30.94 6.37 28.69
N LEU A 611 -31.01 7.69 28.83
CA LEU A 611 -31.10 8.36 30.17
C LEU A 611 -32.32 7.88 30.94
N GLN A 612 -33.47 7.75 30.29
CA GLN A 612 -34.69 7.25 30.93
C GLN A 612 -34.50 5.83 31.45
N LEU A 613 -34.07 4.90 30.61
CA LEU A 613 -33.86 3.49 30.98
C LEU A 613 -32.88 3.32 32.13
N LEU A 614 -31.77 4.07 32.11
CA LEU A 614 -30.76 3.98 33.17
C LEU A 614 -31.23 4.62 34.48
N ARG A 615 -31.99 5.74 34.47
CA ARG A 615 -32.59 6.34 35.69
C ARG A 615 -33.58 5.42 36.34
N GLU A 616 -34.43 4.74 35.55
CA GLU A 616 -35.42 3.78 36.08
C GLU A 616 -34.74 2.54 36.69
N ASN A 617 -33.49 2.26 36.30
CA ASN A 617 -32.74 1.08 36.76
C ASN A 617 -31.45 1.45 37.51
N ARG A 618 -31.43 2.62 38.15
CA ARG A 618 -30.23 3.16 38.81
C ARG A 618 -29.64 2.21 39.86
N GLU A 619 -30.43 1.63 40.73
CA GLU A 619 -29.96 0.72 41.78
C GLU A 619 -29.29 -0.53 41.23
N LEU A 620 -29.85 -1.07 40.14
CA LEU A 620 -29.28 -2.22 39.43
C LEU A 620 -27.95 -1.85 38.79
N MET A 621 -27.87 -0.66 38.15
CA MET A 621 -26.64 -0.14 37.54
C MET A 621 -25.55 0.01 38.64
N ASP A 622 -25.84 0.56 39.79
CA ASP A 622 -24.90 0.73 40.88
C ASP A 622 -24.35 -0.62 41.36
N LYS A 623 -25.20 -1.62 41.59
CA LYS A 623 -24.79 -2.99 42.01
C LYS A 623 -23.90 -3.67 40.99
N LEU A 624 -24.24 -3.57 39.69
CA LEU A 624 -23.46 -4.15 38.60
C LEU A 624 -22.09 -3.47 38.45
N ALA A 625 -22.05 -2.12 38.59
CA ALA A 625 -20.83 -1.36 38.52
C ALA A 625 -19.87 -1.67 39.67
N GLU A 626 -20.40 -1.76 40.92
CA GLU A 626 -19.61 -2.15 42.09
C GLU A 626 -19.04 -3.56 41.93
N TYR A 627 -19.85 -4.52 41.44
CA TYR A 627 -19.41 -5.88 41.19
C TYR A 627 -18.33 -5.94 40.09
N LEU A 628 -18.48 -5.13 39.01
CA LEU A 628 -17.48 -5.02 37.96
C LEU A 628 -16.17 -4.37 38.43
N ILE A 629 -16.23 -3.38 39.30
CA ILE A 629 -15.04 -2.77 39.94
C ILE A 629 -14.27 -3.82 40.77
N GLU A 630 -14.96 -4.70 41.49
CA GLU A 630 -14.32 -5.75 42.28
C GLU A 630 -13.71 -6.85 41.44
N LYS A 631 -14.45 -7.35 40.47
CA LYS A 631 -14.07 -8.50 39.63
C LYS A 631 -13.19 -8.14 38.43
N GLU A 632 -13.20 -6.87 37.97
CA GLU A 632 -12.57 -6.34 36.71
C GLU A 632 -13.14 -6.92 35.42
N THR A 633 -13.71 -8.10 35.46
CA THR A 633 -14.33 -8.79 34.34
C THR A 633 -15.49 -9.63 34.83
N ILE A 634 -16.66 -9.51 34.18
CA ILE A 634 -17.87 -10.29 34.47
C ILE A 634 -18.28 -11.03 33.20
N THR A 635 -18.68 -12.28 33.37
CA THR A 635 -19.27 -13.08 32.29
C THR A 635 -20.74 -12.69 32.09
N GLY A 636 -21.26 -12.91 30.88
CA GLY A 636 -22.68 -12.68 30.59
C GLY A 636 -23.60 -13.48 31.49
N LYS A 637 -23.20 -14.67 31.94
CA LYS A 637 -23.97 -15.47 32.90
C LYS A 637 -24.08 -14.79 34.28
N GLU A 638 -22.95 -14.36 34.83
CA GLU A 638 -22.94 -13.63 36.13
C GLU A 638 -23.72 -12.32 36.04
N PHE A 639 -23.60 -11.59 34.92
CA PHE A 639 -24.37 -10.39 34.65
C PHE A 639 -25.86 -10.68 34.62
N MET A 640 -26.31 -11.68 33.89
CA MET A 640 -27.74 -12.05 33.79
C MET A 640 -28.31 -12.64 35.05
N GLU A 641 -27.52 -13.34 35.89
CA GLU A 641 -27.93 -13.79 37.24
C GLU A 641 -28.26 -12.61 38.14
N ILE A 642 -27.39 -11.59 38.20
CA ILE A 642 -27.61 -10.37 38.98
C ILE A 642 -28.84 -9.63 38.43
N PHE A 643 -28.93 -9.46 37.10
CA PHE A 643 -30.02 -8.78 36.41
C PHE A 643 -31.38 -9.41 36.72
N ARG A 644 -31.50 -10.74 36.58
CA ARG A 644 -32.75 -11.49 36.82
C ARG A 644 -33.14 -11.45 38.30
N ARG A 645 -32.19 -11.65 39.19
CA ARG A 645 -32.44 -11.58 40.64
C ARG A 645 -33.00 -10.22 41.06
N GLU A 646 -32.44 -9.13 40.59
CA GLU A 646 -32.89 -7.78 40.94
C GLU A 646 -34.21 -7.40 40.22
N LYS A 647 -34.50 -7.97 39.09
CA LYS A 647 -35.78 -7.80 38.35
C LYS A 647 -36.87 -8.77 38.82
N GLY A 648 -36.56 -9.73 39.70
CA GLY A 648 -37.52 -10.74 40.14
C GLY A 648 -37.96 -11.70 39.06
N LEU A 649 -37.07 -11.92 38.04
CA LEU A 649 -37.34 -12.85 36.94
C LEU A 649 -36.89 -14.27 37.30
N PRO A 650 -37.62 -15.34 36.92
CA PRO A 650 -37.22 -16.73 37.20
C PRO A 650 -35.90 -17.11 36.56
N ASP A 651 -35.18 -18.05 37.19
CA ASP A 651 -33.96 -18.61 36.62
C ASP A 651 -34.27 -19.45 35.38
N PRO A 652 -33.39 -19.49 34.34
CA PRO A 652 -33.65 -20.23 33.10
C PRO A 652 -33.84 -21.74 33.25
N GLY A 653 -33.57 -22.29 34.45
CA GLY A 653 -33.78 -23.69 34.80
C GLY A 653 -35.15 -24.01 35.41
N GLU A 654 -35.97 -23.01 35.79
CA GLU A 654 -37.27 -23.22 36.38
C GLU A 654 -38.42 -23.15 35.38
N GLU A 655 -38.28 -22.43 34.25
CA GLU A 655 -39.29 -22.38 33.18
C GLU A 655 -39.47 -23.73 32.44
N SER A 656 -38.48 -24.63 32.49
CA SER A 656 -38.57 -25.94 31.86
C SER A 656 -39.32 -26.98 32.73
N LYS A 657 -39.75 -26.66 33.95
CA LYS A 657 -40.45 -27.60 34.86
C LYS A 657 -41.96 -27.35 34.97
N GLU A 658 -42.47 -26.19 34.62
CA GLU A 658 -43.90 -25.91 34.62
C GLU A 658 -44.60 -26.04 33.28
N GLY A 659 -43.84 -26.13 32.17
CA GLY A 659 -44.41 -26.28 30.82
C GLY A 659 -44.67 -27.72 30.38
N ASP A 660 -44.22 -28.73 31.10
CA ASP A 660 -44.25 -30.14 30.62
C ASP A 660 -45.47 -30.96 31.08
N SER A 661 -46.44 -30.36 31.75
CA SER A 661 -47.58 -31.12 32.27
C SER A 661 -48.91 -30.95 31.55
N GLU A 662 -49.11 -30.06 30.60
CA GLU A 662 -50.42 -29.93 29.91
C GLU A 662 -50.46 -29.81 28.37
N ASP A 663 -49.32 -29.63 27.67
CA ASP A 663 -49.37 -29.43 26.23
C ASP A 663 -48.77 -30.59 25.37
N GLY A 664 -48.29 -31.65 26.04
CA GLY A 664 -47.73 -32.85 25.34
C GLY A 664 -48.73 -33.70 24.55
N ARG A 665 -50.02 -33.41 24.65
CA ARG A 665 -51.09 -34.13 23.91
C ARG A 665 -51.66 -33.40 22.71
N LYS A 666 -51.31 -32.12 22.49
CA LYS A 666 -51.77 -31.34 21.34
C LYS A 666 -50.76 -31.18 20.23
N GLN A 667 -49.48 -31.51 20.45
CA GLN A 667 -48.44 -31.38 19.42
C GLN A 667 -48.19 -32.65 18.62
N GLU A 668 -48.58 -33.84 19.11
CA GLU A 668 -48.51 -35.10 18.30
C GLU A 668 -49.62 -35.18 17.23
N ASP A 669 -50.79 -34.59 17.49
CA ASP A 669 -51.92 -34.61 16.50
C ASP A 669 -51.75 -33.58 15.37
N ILE A 670 -50.78 -32.61 15.48
CA ILE A 670 -50.51 -31.61 14.43
C ILE A 670 -49.37 -32.09 13.51
N ARG A 671 -48.53 -33.03 13.93
CA ARG A 671 -47.42 -33.57 13.12
C ARG A 671 -47.80 -34.61 12.09
N GLU A 672 -48.97 -35.27 12.21
CA GLU A 672 -49.43 -36.27 11.25
C GLU A 672 -50.29 -35.68 10.10
N GLN A 673 -50.65 -34.38 10.14
CA GLN A 673 -51.50 -33.76 9.10
C GLN A 673 -50.80 -32.79 8.14
N SER A 674 -49.45 -32.66 8.17
CA SER A 674 -48.74 -31.70 7.30
C SER A 674 -47.66 -32.36 6.41
N ILE A 675 -47.92 -33.51 5.84
CA ILE A 675 -47.15 -34.02 4.69
C ILE A 675 -48.11 -34.17 3.52
N SER A 676 -48.56 -33.03 2.99
CA SER A 676 -49.01 -32.90 1.62
C SER A 676 -48.31 -31.67 1.02
N THR A 677 -47.44 -31.91 0.08
CA THR A 677 -46.71 -30.92 -0.71
C THR A 677 -47.64 -29.85 -1.24
N PRO A 678 -47.41 -28.54 -1.03
CA PRO A 678 -48.15 -27.49 -1.71
C PRO A 678 -47.68 -27.41 -3.16
N GLU A 679 -48.63 -27.64 -4.04
CA GLU A 679 -48.57 -27.32 -5.47
C GLU A 679 -48.30 -25.82 -5.63
N VAL A 680 -47.21 -25.45 -6.25
CA VAL A 680 -46.83 -24.06 -6.51
C VAL A 680 -47.81 -23.48 -7.54
N VAL A 681 -48.79 -22.73 -7.09
CA VAL A 681 -49.63 -21.90 -7.95
C VAL A 681 -48.90 -20.58 -8.23
N LEU A 682 -48.40 -20.47 -9.46
CA LEU A 682 -47.86 -19.19 -9.96
C LEU A 682 -49.00 -18.15 -10.04
N PRO A 683 -48.79 -16.91 -9.59
CA PRO A 683 -49.78 -15.86 -9.72
C PRO A 683 -50.01 -15.48 -11.20
N GLN A 684 -51.25 -15.56 -11.66
CA GLN A 684 -51.69 -15.10 -12.99
C GLN A 684 -51.53 -13.59 -13.10
N ALA A 685 -50.96 -13.14 -14.22
CA ALA A 685 -50.84 -11.74 -14.58
C ALA A 685 -52.23 -11.11 -14.80
N PRO A 686 -52.43 -9.83 -14.49
CA PRO A 686 -53.70 -9.15 -14.68
C PRO A 686 -54.05 -9.00 -16.17
N THR A 687 -55.25 -9.46 -16.52
CA THR A 687 -55.85 -9.32 -17.85
C THR A 687 -56.26 -7.88 -18.13
N VAL A 688 -55.78 -7.34 -19.26
CA VAL A 688 -56.26 -6.08 -19.85
C VAL A 688 -57.42 -6.39 -20.77
N PRO A 689 -58.59 -5.71 -20.69
CA PRO A 689 -59.76 -6.00 -21.55
C PRO A 689 -59.66 -5.29 -22.92
N GLY A 690 -59.93 -6.06 -23.97
CA GLY A 690 -60.43 -5.55 -25.24
C GLY A 690 -59.52 -5.56 -26.45
N MET A 691 -59.49 -6.68 -27.20
CA MET A 691 -59.61 -6.67 -28.67
C MET A 691 -59.97 -8.09 -29.19
N PRO A 692 -60.69 -8.23 -30.30
CA PRO A 692 -61.48 -9.42 -30.61
C PRO A 692 -60.69 -10.54 -31.29
N GLU A 693 -61.22 -11.78 -31.05
CA GLU A 693 -60.71 -13.02 -31.66
C GLU A 693 -60.88 -13.03 -33.18
N ASN A 694 -59.87 -13.57 -33.86
CA ASN A 694 -60.07 -14.22 -35.14
C ASN A 694 -59.40 -15.62 -35.11
N ARG A 695 -60.22 -16.63 -35.21
CA ARG A 695 -59.87 -18.00 -35.49
C ARG A 695 -59.42 -18.12 -36.92
N GLU A 696 -58.38 -18.92 -37.19
CA GLU A 696 -58.39 -19.91 -38.31
C GLU A 696 -57.17 -20.85 -38.19
N THR A 697 -57.44 -22.09 -37.89
CA THR A 697 -57.11 -23.41 -38.49
C THR A 697 -55.69 -23.66 -39.03
N VAL A 698 -55.07 -24.65 -38.41
CA VAL A 698 -53.95 -25.48 -38.93
C VAL A 698 -54.54 -26.44 -40.02
N PRO A 699 -53.82 -26.77 -41.14
CA PRO A 699 -53.08 -28.02 -41.12
C PRO A 699 -51.82 -28.12 -42.04
N GLY A 700 -50.93 -29.07 -41.73
CA GLY A 700 -50.21 -29.92 -42.69
C GLY A 700 -48.79 -29.56 -43.06
N GLN A 701 -47.83 -30.32 -42.56
CA GLN A 701 -46.59 -30.62 -43.31
C GLN A 701 -46.93 -31.41 -44.60
N PRO A 702 -46.10 -31.39 -45.71
CA PRO A 702 -44.89 -32.20 -45.78
C PRO A 702 -43.72 -31.65 -46.65
N GLU A 703 -42.53 -32.23 -46.39
CA GLU A 703 -41.44 -32.74 -47.24
C GLU A 703 -40.92 -31.98 -48.49
N ASN A 704 -39.57 -31.87 -48.44
CA ASN A 704 -38.54 -32.00 -49.49
C ASN A 704 -38.74 -31.47 -50.90
N GLN A 705 -37.80 -30.65 -51.37
CA GLN A 705 -36.85 -31.03 -52.45
C GLN A 705 -35.97 -29.87 -52.86
N GLU A 706 -34.73 -30.25 -53.17
CA GLU A 706 -33.64 -29.54 -53.83
C GLU A 706 -34.07 -28.82 -55.13
N THR A 707 -33.43 -27.71 -55.48
CA THR A 707 -32.60 -27.55 -56.70
C THR A 707 -32.12 -26.09 -56.91
N GLU A 708 -30.85 -25.99 -57.16
CA GLU A 708 -30.04 -25.20 -58.08
C GLU A 708 -30.51 -23.87 -58.67
N SER A 709 -29.53 -22.98 -58.66
CA SER A 709 -29.03 -22.09 -59.74
C SER A 709 -29.74 -20.78 -60.04
N GLY A 710 -28.90 -19.75 -60.18
CA GLY A 710 -29.17 -18.64 -61.08
C GLY A 710 -28.60 -17.29 -60.60
N GLN A 711 -27.52 -16.94 -61.21
CA GLN A 711 -26.89 -15.59 -61.31
C GLN A 711 -27.90 -14.50 -61.73
N GLN A 712 -27.73 -13.27 -61.29
CA GLN A 712 -27.34 -12.09 -62.07
C GLN A 712 -27.65 -10.80 -61.34
N GLU A 713 -26.62 -9.98 -61.22
CA GLU A 713 -26.46 -8.58 -61.64
C GLU A 713 -27.60 -7.58 -61.43
N GLY A 714 -27.21 -6.46 -60.80
CA GLY A 714 -27.57 -5.20 -61.40
C GLY A 714 -27.97 -4.06 -60.44
N SER A 715 -27.06 -3.12 -60.35
CA SER A 715 -27.24 -1.66 -60.36
C SER A 715 -27.93 -0.91 -59.22
N GLN A 716 -27.17 -0.06 -58.55
CA GLN A 716 -27.25 1.41 -58.43
C GLN A 716 -28.60 2.06 -58.09
N GLN A 717 -28.59 2.82 -57.02
CA GLN A 717 -28.88 4.28 -56.89
C GLN A 717 -29.18 4.63 -55.44
N SER A 718 -28.32 5.37 -54.75
CA SER A 718 -28.18 6.83 -54.56
C SER A 718 -29.32 7.52 -53.82
N GLN A 719 -28.91 8.36 -52.84
CA GLN A 719 -29.58 9.51 -52.23
C GLN A 719 -30.59 9.16 -51.12
N ASP A 720 -30.48 9.66 -49.87
CA ASP A 720 -30.45 11.07 -49.47
C ASP A 720 -29.92 11.27 -48.07
N ARG A 721 -29.08 12.29 -47.93
CA ARG A 721 -28.68 12.90 -46.66
C ARG A 721 -29.72 13.93 -46.28
N GLN A 722 -30.11 13.98 -44.98
CA GLN A 722 -30.61 15.21 -44.37
C GLN A 722 -29.89 15.57 -43.07
N PRO A 723 -29.74 16.86 -42.78
CA PRO A 723 -28.67 17.40 -41.92
C PRO A 723 -29.13 17.74 -40.51
N TRP A 724 -28.14 17.83 -39.61
CA TRP A 724 -28.24 18.26 -38.22
C TRP A 724 -28.55 19.77 -38.09
N PRO A 725 -29.27 20.21 -37.05
CA PRO A 725 -29.46 21.64 -36.74
C PRO A 725 -28.25 22.24 -35.97
N PRO A 726 -28.12 23.59 -36.01
CA PRO A 726 -26.90 24.29 -35.63
C PRO A 726 -26.82 24.66 -34.14
N GLN A 727 -25.57 24.86 -33.66
CA GLN A 727 -25.20 25.36 -32.33
C GLN A 727 -25.48 26.88 -32.22
N PRO A 728 -25.78 27.41 -31.01
CA PRO A 728 -25.87 28.85 -30.76
C PRO A 728 -24.50 29.51 -30.47
N PRO A 729 -24.38 30.84 -30.61
CA PRO A 729 -23.15 31.55 -30.74
C PRO A 729 -22.49 31.93 -29.42
N THR A 730 -21.16 32.00 -29.45
CA THR A 730 -20.27 32.59 -28.45
C THR A 730 -20.30 34.12 -28.50
N GLY A 731 -20.41 34.76 -27.38
CA GLY A 731 -20.22 36.21 -27.21
C GLY A 731 -19.45 36.53 -25.92
N PRO A 732 -18.94 37.75 -25.68
CA PRO A 732 -17.52 38.00 -25.68
C PRO A 732 -16.91 38.26 -24.26
N THR A 733 -15.58 38.18 -24.24
CA THR A 733 -14.63 38.49 -23.16
C THR A 733 -14.84 39.87 -22.50
N GLY A 734 -14.90 39.89 -21.18
CA GLY A 734 -14.75 41.10 -20.35
C GLY A 734 -13.65 40.90 -19.32
N ARG A 735 -12.55 41.59 -19.50
CA ARG A 735 -11.49 41.84 -18.49
C ARG A 735 -12.07 42.65 -17.34
N PHE A 736 -11.75 42.31 -16.12
CA PHE A 736 -11.58 43.29 -15.03
C PHE A 736 -10.39 42.91 -14.15
N SER A 737 -9.61 43.92 -13.92
CA SER A 737 -8.38 43.98 -13.16
C SER A 737 -8.64 44.26 -11.69
N GLY A 738 -7.81 43.67 -10.80
CA GLY A 738 -7.15 44.38 -9.71
C GLY A 738 -7.93 44.57 -8.41
N GLY A 739 -7.29 44.21 -7.31
CA GLY A 739 -7.56 44.81 -6.00
C GLY A 739 -7.24 43.85 -4.85
N SER A 740 -6.07 44.07 -4.27
CA SER A 740 -5.61 43.55 -2.98
C SER A 740 -6.59 43.82 -1.84
N LEU A 741 -6.77 42.89 -0.97
CA LEU A 741 -6.58 43.02 0.49
C LEU A 741 -6.53 41.63 1.07
#